data_c5e28ff0a52373e44baf61bfdc0e3650
#
_entry.id   c5e28ff0a52373e44baf61bfdc0e3650
#
_cell.length_a   1.000
_cell.length_b   1.000
_cell.length_c   1.000
_cell.angle_alpha   90.00
_cell.angle_beta   90.00
_cell.angle_gamma   90.00
#
_symmetry.space_group_name_H-M   'P 1'
#
loop_
_entity.id
_entity.type
_entity.pdbx_description
1 polymer ?
#
loop_
_entity_poly.entity_id
_entity_poly.type
_entity_poly.pdbx_seq_one_letter_code
_entity_poly.pdbx_strand_id
1 'polypeptide(L)'
;MHRRPVTDLKPVTALRGVGDALALRLRALGVETTQDLLFLLPSRYEDRTRVVPLGELLPGQRAAVEGEVLLTEVAFHGRRQMLCRISDGSGFLTLRFFYFTAQQQNGLARGVRIRCFGEARRGPQGLEIVHPEYRRVDSSAAKAAEDHLTPIYPATEGVTQGRLRQLVGLALDQTAAHDLKDWLPAAVLEGSRLPSLLDALLYVHRPPADAPVEQLLEWRHPAQRRLAFEELLAHQLSLKLLRQKIQSDPGWPLVTDGALKAGLLSALPFQLTAAQTRVLREIEKDLGHAKPMLRLVQGDVGCGKTLVAALAATQAVQLRRQVALMAPTELLADQHALNFKRWFEPLGVPIALLTGRQTGKARAASLTGIREGHAPIVIGTHALFQENVEFASLALVIVDEQHRFGVHQRLRLREKGGRDGHQPHQLIMTATPIPRTLAMTAYADLDVSIIDELPPGRTPVKTVVLAGTRRDEVVIRIRTACLDGRQAYWVCPLIDESEEMPYQAAEETAAALAAALPELAVGLVHGRMPAAAKDSTMRRFKEGEIQLLVATTVIEVGVDVPNATLMVIENAERMGLAQLHQLRGRVGRGRHASSCLLLYRPPLSSLARERLAVMRDTNDGFVVARRDLELRGPGELLGTRQTGLAQMRVADLLRDADLLPRVQTAAETLLNEWPLHVTPLIRRWVGLAEQYGRVG
;
A
#
# COMPACT_ATOMS: atom_id res chain seq x y z
N MET A 1 10.93 -31.99 29.62
CA MET A 1 12.00 -31.66 28.66
C MET A 1 11.67 -30.30 28.06
N HIS A 2 12.24 -29.23 28.62
CA HIS A 2 12.07 -27.88 28.10
C HIS A 2 12.85 -27.77 26.78
N ARG A 3 12.12 -27.65 25.66
CA ARG A 3 12.71 -27.25 24.37
C ARG A 3 13.22 -25.83 24.53
N ARG A 4 14.55 -25.65 24.50
CA ARG A 4 15.19 -24.35 24.39
C ARG A 4 14.61 -23.64 23.15
N PRO A 5 14.19 -22.37 23.24
CA PRO A 5 13.84 -21.61 22.06
C PRO A 5 15.07 -21.54 21.15
N VAL A 6 14.90 -21.71 19.86
CA VAL A 6 15.94 -21.54 18.84
C VAL A 6 16.33 -20.06 18.83
N THR A 7 17.28 -19.68 19.69
CA THR A 7 17.84 -18.33 19.79
C THR A 7 19.22 -18.32 19.12
N ASP A 8 19.24 -18.51 17.80
CA ASP A 8 20.45 -18.29 17.01
C ASP A 8 20.70 -16.80 16.70
N LEU A 9 19.90 -15.92 17.27
CA LEU A 9 19.99 -14.48 17.07
C LEU A 9 20.73 -13.87 18.28
N LYS A 10 22.04 -13.69 18.15
CA LYS A 10 22.83 -12.97 19.15
C LYS A 10 22.39 -11.52 19.18
N PRO A 11 22.16 -10.90 20.37
CA PRO A 11 21.85 -9.48 20.44
C PRO A 11 23.00 -8.65 19.86
N VAL A 12 22.71 -7.48 19.31
CA VAL A 12 23.72 -6.59 18.71
C VAL A 12 24.81 -6.18 19.72
N THR A 13 24.51 -6.20 21.01
CA THR A 13 25.46 -5.96 22.10
C THR A 13 26.55 -7.03 22.24
N ALA A 14 26.40 -8.19 21.60
CA ALA A 14 27.42 -9.20 21.52
C ALA A 14 28.59 -8.80 20.60
N LEU A 15 28.41 -7.80 19.74
CA LEU A 15 29.48 -7.26 18.90
C LEU A 15 30.42 -6.36 19.70
N ARG A 16 31.73 -6.52 19.45
CA ARG A 16 32.76 -5.71 20.11
C ARG A 16 32.50 -4.20 19.86
N GLY A 17 32.41 -3.47 20.97
CA GLY A 17 32.23 -2.01 20.95
C GLY A 17 30.78 -1.55 20.81
N VAL A 18 29.79 -2.44 20.96
CA VAL A 18 28.36 -2.07 21.03
C VAL A 18 27.92 -2.13 22.49
N GLY A 19 27.81 -0.98 23.14
CA GLY A 19 27.21 -0.85 24.48
C GLY A 19 25.72 -0.45 24.34
N ASP A 20 25.01 -0.39 25.48
CA ASP A 20 23.56 -0.15 25.54
C ASP A 20 23.13 1.15 24.84
N ALA A 21 23.91 2.24 24.98
CA ALA A 21 23.62 3.52 24.34
C ALA A 21 23.66 3.43 22.81
N LEU A 22 24.58 2.66 22.23
CA LEU A 22 24.66 2.45 20.78
C LEU A 22 23.57 1.48 20.32
N ALA A 23 23.29 0.42 21.08
CA ALA A 23 22.22 -0.52 20.82
C ALA A 23 20.86 0.19 20.76
N LEU A 24 20.60 1.15 21.68
CA LEU A 24 19.37 1.95 21.65
C LEU A 24 19.23 2.78 20.37
N ARG A 25 20.33 3.36 19.87
CA ARG A 25 20.34 4.11 18.59
C ARG A 25 20.14 3.18 17.39
N LEU A 26 20.76 2.00 17.39
CA LEU A 26 20.60 1.00 16.34
C LEU A 26 19.15 0.48 16.26
N ARG A 27 18.45 0.41 17.40
CA ARG A 27 17.01 0.06 17.44
C ARG A 27 16.14 1.03 16.63
N ALA A 28 16.51 2.30 16.52
CA ALA A 28 15.81 3.26 15.65
C ALA A 28 15.93 2.90 14.16
N LEU A 29 16.93 2.09 13.78
CA LEU A 29 17.08 1.50 12.43
C LEU A 29 16.47 0.09 12.32
N GLY A 30 15.74 -0.37 13.33
CA GLY A 30 15.21 -1.73 13.37
C GLY A 30 16.24 -2.82 13.65
N VAL A 31 17.44 -2.46 14.19
CA VAL A 31 18.54 -3.39 14.47
C VAL A 31 18.59 -3.72 15.96
N GLU A 32 18.23 -4.95 16.31
CA GLU A 32 18.30 -5.49 17.67
C GLU A 32 19.31 -6.66 17.79
N THR A 33 19.49 -7.41 16.71
CA THR A 33 20.35 -8.58 16.64
C THR A 33 21.49 -8.40 15.65
N THR A 34 22.49 -9.26 15.72
CA THR A 34 23.60 -9.31 14.74
C THR A 34 23.08 -9.65 13.35
N GLN A 35 22.03 -10.46 13.24
CA GLN A 35 21.37 -10.77 11.97
C GLN A 35 20.71 -9.54 11.36
N ASP A 36 20.09 -8.67 12.15
CA ASP A 36 19.44 -7.46 11.63
C ASP A 36 20.45 -6.52 10.97
N LEU A 37 21.71 -6.48 11.42
CA LEU A 37 22.78 -5.74 10.75
C LEU A 37 23.07 -6.27 9.34
N LEU A 38 22.98 -7.58 9.13
CA LEU A 38 23.20 -8.21 7.82
C LEU A 38 22.07 -7.89 6.84
N PHE A 39 20.87 -7.62 7.36
CA PHE A 39 19.70 -7.23 6.57
C PHE A 39 19.46 -5.71 6.57
N LEU A 40 20.34 -4.92 7.21
CA LEU A 40 20.41 -3.47 7.01
C LEU A 40 21.17 -3.19 5.71
N LEU A 41 20.46 -3.19 4.59
CA LEU A 41 21.09 -3.09 3.27
C LEU A 41 21.53 -1.66 2.94
N PRO A 42 22.59 -1.48 2.14
CA PRO A 42 23.01 -0.17 1.65
C PRO A 42 21.94 0.48 0.78
N SER A 43 21.71 1.77 0.98
CA SER A 43 20.82 2.56 0.14
C SER A 43 21.46 2.98 -1.19
N ARG A 44 22.80 3.10 -1.20
CA ARG A 44 23.63 3.43 -2.38
C ARG A 44 25.06 3.01 -2.15
N TYR A 45 25.87 3.10 -3.20
CA TYR A 45 27.31 2.80 -3.17
C TYR A 45 28.11 4.02 -3.66
N GLU A 46 29.32 4.17 -3.12
CA GLU A 46 30.30 5.18 -3.54
C GLU A 46 31.54 4.45 -4.07
N ASP A 47 31.99 4.85 -5.27
CA ASP A 47 33.24 4.32 -5.81
C ASP A 47 34.41 5.05 -5.16
N ARG A 48 35.12 4.35 -4.24
CA ARG A 48 36.34 4.79 -3.60
C ARG A 48 37.53 3.92 -4.00
N THR A 49 37.33 3.07 -4.99
CA THR A 49 38.34 2.11 -5.48
C THR A 49 39.38 2.78 -6.35
N ARG A 50 39.05 3.91 -6.95
CA ARG A 50 39.94 4.69 -7.82
C ARG A 50 40.32 6.01 -7.16
N VAL A 51 41.63 6.27 -7.10
CA VAL A 51 42.17 7.55 -6.64
C VAL A 51 42.31 8.45 -7.86
N VAL A 52 41.62 9.59 -7.86
CA VAL A 52 41.63 10.58 -8.95
C VAL A 52 42.80 11.57 -8.67
N PRO A 53 43.69 11.83 -9.65
CA PRO A 53 44.68 12.88 -9.55
C PRO A 53 44.07 14.24 -9.27
N LEU A 54 44.65 15.03 -8.38
CA LEU A 54 44.09 16.37 -7.99
C LEU A 54 43.95 17.30 -9.16
N GLY A 55 44.84 17.20 -10.16
CA GLY A 55 44.78 18.01 -11.39
C GLY A 55 43.65 17.63 -12.34
N GLU A 56 43.07 16.46 -12.23
CA GLU A 56 41.96 15.95 -13.05
C GLU A 56 40.58 16.10 -12.36
N LEU A 57 40.57 16.56 -11.10
CA LEU A 57 39.36 16.65 -10.28
C LEU A 57 38.43 17.78 -10.79
N LEU A 58 37.19 17.45 -11.04
CA LEU A 58 36.18 18.40 -11.54
C LEU A 58 35.25 18.92 -10.43
N PRO A 59 34.80 20.19 -10.51
CA PRO A 59 33.79 20.72 -9.58
C PRO A 59 32.49 19.90 -9.67
N GLY A 60 31.93 19.52 -8.50
CA GLY A 60 30.75 18.68 -8.38
C GLY A 60 31.06 17.17 -8.39
N GLN A 61 32.27 16.76 -8.71
CA GLN A 61 32.69 15.37 -8.70
C GLN A 61 32.91 14.88 -7.26
N ARG A 62 32.36 13.73 -6.93
CA ARG A 62 32.68 12.98 -5.70
C ARG A 62 33.77 11.96 -6.03
N ALA A 63 34.92 12.06 -5.39
CA ALA A 63 36.06 11.22 -5.69
C ALA A 63 36.90 10.94 -4.46
N ALA A 64 37.62 9.81 -4.50
CA ALA A 64 38.74 9.53 -3.62
C ALA A 64 39.99 10.20 -4.22
N VAL A 65 40.68 11.00 -3.42
CA VAL A 65 41.91 11.68 -3.79
C VAL A 65 42.98 11.43 -2.73
N GLU A 66 44.24 11.48 -3.12
CA GLU A 66 45.38 11.28 -2.22
C GLU A 66 46.38 12.43 -2.40
N GLY A 67 46.94 12.91 -1.32
CA GLY A 67 47.92 13.98 -1.39
C GLY A 67 48.67 14.13 -0.09
N GLU A 68 49.85 14.83 -0.18
CA GLU A 68 50.64 15.21 0.95
C GLU A 68 50.17 16.56 1.50
N VAL A 69 50.03 16.66 2.81
CA VAL A 69 49.65 17.92 3.48
C VAL A 69 50.81 18.92 3.37
N LEU A 70 50.56 20.03 2.68
CA LEU A 70 51.49 21.15 2.52
C LEU A 70 51.38 22.15 3.66
N LEU A 71 50.16 22.48 4.06
CA LEU A 71 49.85 23.50 5.05
C LEU A 71 48.53 23.18 5.75
N THR A 72 48.53 23.33 7.09
CA THR A 72 47.30 23.33 7.88
C THR A 72 47.24 24.59 8.73
N GLU A 73 46.20 25.42 8.51
CA GLU A 73 45.99 26.66 9.22
C GLU A 73 44.59 26.75 9.81
N VAL A 74 44.46 27.52 10.90
CA VAL A 74 43.17 27.87 11.48
C VAL A 74 42.85 29.32 11.12
N ALA A 75 41.84 29.51 10.31
CA ALA A 75 41.40 30.83 9.84
C ALA A 75 40.11 31.26 10.52
N PHE A 76 39.92 32.57 10.65
CA PHE A 76 38.71 33.19 11.17
C PHE A 76 38.08 34.08 10.09
N HIS A 77 37.14 33.52 9.32
CA HIS A 77 36.33 34.27 8.36
C HIS A 77 34.86 34.16 8.81
N GLY A 78 34.49 34.99 9.77
CA GLY A 78 33.17 34.94 10.42
C GLY A 78 32.98 33.80 11.39
N ARG A 79 33.51 32.62 11.07
CA ARG A 79 33.55 31.43 11.95
C ARG A 79 34.96 30.81 11.95
N ARG A 80 35.32 30.19 13.08
CA ARG A 80 36.56 29.43 13.21
C ARG A 80 36.50 28.21 12.26
N GLN A 81 37.49 28.07 11.39
CA GLN A 81 37.61 26.97 10.43
C GLN A 81 39.07 26.53 10.28
N MET A 82 39.27 25.24 10.02
CA MET A 82 40.57 24.71 9.69
C MET A 82 40.64 24.44 8.19
N LEU A 83 41.70 24.96 7.56
CA LEU A 83 42.01 24.76 6.16
C LEU A 83 43.27 23.92 6.06
N CYS A 84 43.19 22.78 5.38
CA CYS A 84 44.31 21.90 5.12
C CYS A 84 44.53 21.79 3.62
N ARG A 85 45.66 22.25 3.12
CA ARG A 85 46.02 22.17 1.70
C ARG A 85 46.86 20.93 1.44
N ILE A 86 46.44 20.15 0.46
CA ILE A 86 47.11 18.93 0.03
C ILE A 86 47.53 19.02 -1.44
N SER A 87 48.60 18.29 -1.81
CA SER A 87 49.07 18.16 -3.20
C SER A 87 49.55 16.73 -3.46
N ASP A 88 49.37 16.26 -4.69
CA ASP A 88 49.90 15.02 -5.25
C ASP A 88 50.96 15.24 -6.33
N GLY A 89 51.30 16.51 -6.58
CA GLY A 89 52.19 16.91 -7.68
C GLY A 89 51.48 17.27 -8.97
N SER A 90 50.25 16.80 -9.18
CA SER A 90 49.42 17.15 -10.34
C SER A 90 48.55 18.40 -10.10
N GLY A 91 48.21 18.67 -8.84
CA GLY A 91 47.36 19.80 -8.46
C GLY A 91 47.32 20.05 -6.95
N PHE A 92 46.42 20.96 -6.56
CA PHE A 92 46.18 21.32 -5.17
C PHE A 92 44.70 21.21 -4.82
N LEU A 93 44.42 20.80 -3.57
CA LEU A 93 43.07 20.74 -3.03
C LEU A 93 43.04 21.26 -1.59
N THR A 94 42.04 22.07 -1.26
CA THR A 94 41.82 22.53 0.11
C THR A 94 40.78 21.71 0.81
N LEU A 95 41.09 21.11 1.97
CA LEU A 95 40.16 20.46 2.84
C LEU A 95 39.68 21.45 3.89
N ARG A 96 38.39 21.68 4.00
CA ARG A 96 37.80 22.67 4.90
C ARG A 96 37.02 21.98 6.02
N PHE A 97 37.31 22.34 7.28
CA PHE A 97 36.60 21.82 8.44
C PHE A 97 36.07 22.99 9.29
N PHE A 98 34.74 23.06 9.45
CA PHE A 98 34.10 24.04 10.34
C PHE A 98 34.08 23.53 11.80
N TYR A 99 34.10 22.22 12.00
CA TYR A 99 34.19 21.57 13.29
C TYR A 99 35.41 20.63 13.29
N PHE A 100 36.33 20.84 14.21
CA PHE A 100 37.53 20.02 14.32
C PHE A 100 38.07 20.00 15.74
N THR A 101 38.77 18.92 16.08
CA THR A 101 39.46 18.72 17.38
C THR A 101 40.96 19.06 17.25
N ALA A 102 41.59 19.35 18.38
CA ALA A 102 43.07 19.51 18.43
C ALA A 102 43.78 18.25 17.90
N GLN A 103 43.26 17.07 18.16
CA GLN A 103 43.81 15.83 17.66
C GLN A 103 43.75 15.74 16.12
N GLN A 104 42.67 16.20 15.52
CA GLN A 104 42.57 16.27 14.06
C GLN A 104 43.55 17.27 13.47
N GLN A 105 43.69 18.46 14.07
CA GLN A 105 44.64 19.45 13.64
C GLN A 105 46.07 18.94 13.69
N ASN A 106 46.49 18.32 14.81
CA ASN A 106 47.80 17.70 14.96
C ASN A 106 48.01 16.51 14.01
N GLY A 107 46.91 15.87 13.67
CA GLY A 107 46.85 14.73 12.76
C GLY A 107 47.09 15.10 11.29
N LEU A 108 46.86 16.34 10.89
CA LEU A 108 47.06 16.85 9.55
C LEU A 108 48.27 17.77 9.46
N ALA A 109 49.36 17.34 10.07
CA ALA A 109 50.63 18.06 10.03
C ALA A 109 51.27 18.03 8.62
N ARG A 110 52.11 19.03 8.32
CA ARG A 110 52.85 19.07 7.06
C ARG A 110 53.66 17.81 6.84
N GLY A 111 53.69 17.30 5.61
CA GLY A 111 54.38 16.08 5.22
C GLY A 111 53.57 14.79 5.45
N VAL A 112 52.43 14.86 6.11
CA VAL A 112 51.55 13.71 6.29
C VAL A 112 50.83 13.40 4.99
N ARG A 113 50.91 12.17 4.51
CA ARG A 113 50.14 11.72 3.34
C ARG A 113 48.78 11.22 3.76
N ILE A 114 47.74 11.74 3.13
CA ILE A 114 46.34 11.39 3.44
C ILE A 114 45.59 11.03 2.17
N ARG A 115 44.66 10.09 2.32
CA ARG A 115 43.62 9.81 1.33
C ARG A 115 42.31 10.33 1.88
N CYS A 116 41.60 11.12 1.08
CA CYS A 116 40.30 11.67 1.46
C CYS A 116 39.25 11.42 0.37
N PHE A 117 37.99 11.40 0.78
CA PHE A 117 36.84 11.25 -0.09
C PHE A 117 35.82 12.35 0.18
N GLY A 118 35.27 12.93 -0.86
CA GLY A 118 34.24 13.97 -0.78
C GLY A 118 33.91 14.59 -2.11
N GLU A 119 32.98 15.53 -2.11
CA GLU A 119 32.57 16.28 -3.27
C GLU A 119 33.44 17.52 -3.43
N ALA A 120 34.12 17.61 -4.56
CA ALA A 120 34.95 18.76 -4.89
C ALA A 120 34.06 19.95 -5.29
N ARG A 121 34.26 21.10 -4.66
CA ARG A 121 33.51 22.35 -4.93
C ARG A 121 34.46 23.46 -5.28
N ARG A 122 33.96 24.47 -5.97
CA ARG A 122 34.75 25.71 -6.16
C ARG A 122 34.74 26.53 -4.87
N GLY A 123 35.91 26.71 -4.30
CA GLY A 123 36.15 27.59 -3.17
C GLY A 123 36.91 28.85 -3.54
N PRO A 124 37.16 29.76 -2.58
CA PRO A 124 37.87 31.02 -2.83
C PRO A 124 39.32 30.85 -3.35
N GLN A 125 39.99 29.75 -3.04
CA GLN A 125 41.39 29.46 -3.37
C GLN A 125 41.56 28.29 -4.35
N GLY A 126 40.52 27.94 -5.12
CA GLY A 126 40.53 26.79 -6.02
C GLY A 126 39.50 25.71 -5.61
N LEU A 127 39.80 24.47 -5.91
CA LEU A 127 38.92 23.36 -5.49
C LEU A 127 39.05 23.10 -3.99
N GLU A 128 37.93 22.82 -3.35
CA GLU A 128 37.88 22.45 -1.93
C GLU A 128 36.90 21.30 -1.70
N ILE A 129 37.18 20.49 -0.66
CA ILE A 129 36.25 19.53 -0.10
C ILE A 129 35.91 19.92 1.33
N VAL A 130 34.61 20.02 1.64
CA VAL A 130 34.14 20.39 2.98
C VAL A 130 33.87 19.14 3.78
N HIS A 131 34.46 19.06 4.98
CA HIS A 131 34.31 17.90 5.89
C HIS A 131 34.56 16.55 5.20
N PRO A 132 35.70 16.33 4.49
CA PRO A 132 35.98 15.04 3.87
C PRO A 132 36.09 13.94 4.91
N GLU A 133 35.69 12.72 4.52
CA GLU A 133 36.19 11.52 5.20
C GLU A 133 37.66 11.36 4.82
N TYR A 134 38.58 11.18 5.80
CA TYR A 134 39.99 11.02 5.49
C TYR A 134 40.66 9.99 6.37
N ARG A 135 41.78 9.41 5.87
CA ARG A 135 42.66 8.54 6.59
C ARG A 135 44.11 8.86 6.24
N ARG A 136 45.06 8.59 7.18
CA ARG A 136 46.45 8.66 6.88
C ARG A 136 46.88 7.45 6.05
N VAL A 137 47.79 7.68 5.13
CA VAL A 137 48.43 6.63 4.32
C VAL A 137 49.84 6.44 4.82
N ASP A 138 50.12 5.32 5.51
CA ASP A 138 51.49 5.01 5.95
C ASP A 138 52.25 4.47 4.76
N SER A 139 53.49 4.95 4.59
CA SER A 139 54.39 4.63 3.47
C SER A 139 54.82 3.14 3.41
N SER A 140 54.66 2.38 4.48
CA SER A 140 54.98 0.95 4.52
C SER A 140 53.82 0.02 4.18
N ALA A 141 52.61 0.57 4.08
CA ALA A 141 51.41 -0.17 3.72
C ALA A 141 50.68 0.62 2.61
N ALA A 142 51.24 0.65 1.40
CA ALA A 142 50.54 0.95 0.20
C ALA A 142 49.44 -0.10 0.00
N LYS A 143 48.46 -0.17 0.96
CA LYS A 143 47.26 -0.92 0.77
C LYS A 143 46.49 -0.23 -0.35
N ALA A 144 46.28 -0.98 -1.39
CA ALA A 144 45.49 -0.67 -2.54
C ALA A 144 44.26 0.19 -2.19
N ALA A 145 43.76 0.93 -3.13
CA ALA A 145 42.40 1.47 -3.15
C ALA A 145 41.45 0.43 -2.51
N GLU A 146 40.34 0.85 -1.93
CA GLU A 146 39.39 -0.10 -1.37
C GLU A 146 39.08 -1.15 -2.45
N ASP A 147 39.21 -2.46 -2.12
CA ASP A 147 39.00 -3.54 -3.12
C ASP A 147 37.54 -3.70 -3.52
N HIS A 148 36.65 -2.93 -2.88
CA HIS A 148 35.21 -2.96 -3.12
C HIS A 148 34.58 -1.57 -3.04
N LEU A 149 33.41 -1.44 -3.68
CA LEU A 149 32.59 -0.24 -3.57
C LEU A 149 32.18 -0.01 -2.12
N THR A 150 32.20 1.23 -1.69
CA THR A 150 31.85 1.59 -0.31
C THR A 150 30.35 1.68 -0.12
N PRO A 151 29.73 0.83 0.73
CA PRO A 151 28.30 0.88 1.01
C PRO A 151 27.94 2.08 1.89
N ILE A 152 26.79 2.72 1.57
CA ILE A 152 26.18 3.80 2.35
C ILE A 152 24.86 3.29 2.91
N TYR A 153 24.77 3.21 4.22
CA TYR A 153 23.60 2.69 4.93
C TYR A 153 22.60 3.79 5.28
N PRO A 154 21.32 3.45 5.54
CA PRO A 154 20.37 4.37 6.17
C PRO A 154 20.98 4.95 7.46
N ALA A 155 20.87 6.26 7.64
CA ALA A 155 21.46 6.98 8.76
C ALA A 155 20.45 7.19 9.89
N THR A 156 20.96 7.18 11.13
CA THR A 156 20.23 7.66 12.30
C THR A 156 21.11 8.62 13.09
N GLU A 157 20.49 9.48 13.88
CA GLU A 157 21.21 10.46 14.68
C GLU A 157 22.21 9.79 15.64
N GLY A 158 23.45 10.25 15.64
CA GLY A 158 24.51 9.78 16.52
C GLY A 158 25.16 8.44 16.12
N VAL A 159 24.88 7.89 14.92
CA VAL A 159 25.61 6.73 14.36
C VAL A 159 26.21 7.11 13.01
N THR A 160 27.54 7.15 12.92
CA THR A 160 28.25 7.52 11.70
C THR A 160 28.28 6.38 10.68
N GLN A 161 28.40 6.70 9.38
CA GLN A 161 28.57 5.72 8.30
C GLN A 161 29.77 4.80 8.52
N GLY A 162 30.90 5.35 8.96
CA GLY A 162 32.09 4.55 9.29
C GLY A 162 31.82 3.52 10.39
N ARG A 163 31.00 3.91 11.40
CA ARG A 163 30.63 2.97 12.48
C ARG A 163 29.70 1.88 11.99
N LEU A 164 28.70 2.21 11.16
CA LEU A 164 27.80 1.22 10.56
C LEU A 164 28.58 0.23 9.69
N ARG A 165 29.46 0.70 8.80
CA ARG A 165 30.33 -0.17 7.99
C ARG A 165 31.16 -1.12 8.85
N GLN A 166 31.74 -0.59 9.94
CA GLN A 166 32.51 -1.41 10.87
C GLN A 166 31.68 -2.51 11.53
N LEU A 167 30.47 -2.17 12.01
CA LEU A 167 29.58 -3.13 12.68
C LEU A 167 29.08 -4.21 11.73
N VAL A 168 28.65 -3.81 10.52
CA VAL A 168 28.25 -4.76 9.47
C VAL A 168 29.42 -5.67 9.08
N GLY A 169 30.64 -5.11 8.93
CA GLY A 169 31.82 -5.91 8.66
C GLY A 169 32.09 -6.96 9.75
N LEU A 170 32.03 -6.55 11.03
CA LEU A 170 32.16 -7.48 12.14
C LEU A 170 31.08 -8.57 12.17
N ALA A 171 29.83 -8.18 11.85
CA ALA A 171 28.73 -9.14 11.76
C ALA A 171 28.94 -10.15 10.62
N LEU A 172 29.37 -9.71 9.43
CA LEU A 172 29.70 -10.58 8.30
C LEU A 172 30.85 -11.55 8.63
N ASP A 173 31.92 -11.02 9.22
CA ASP A 173 33.13 -11.83 9.57
C ASP A 173 32.81 -12.89 10.65
N GLN A 174 31.91 -12.58 11.60
CA GLN A 174 31.47 -13.56 12.60
C GLN A 174 30.49 -14.60 12.03
N THR A 175 29.73 -14.24 11.01
CA THR A 175 28.66 -15.09 10.42
C THR A 175 29.21 -16.03 9.35
N ALA A 176 30.40 -15.77 8.81
CA ALA A 176 30.94 -16.41 7.60
C ALA A 176 31.12 -17.94 7.71
N ALA A 177 30.97 -18.55 8.87
CA ALA A 177 31.30 -20.00 9.00
C ALA A 177 30.08 -20.90 9.29
N HIS A 178 29.14 -20.57 10.21
CA HIS A 178 28.13 -21.56 10.65
C HIS A 178 26.80 -21.02 11.16
N ASP A 179 26.63 -19.72 11.31
CA ASP A 179 25.48 -19.15 12.03
C ASP A 179 24.29 -18.72 11.12
N LEU A 180 24.49 -18.60 9.80
CA LEU A 180 23.44 -18.16 8.86
C LEU A 180 23.04 -19.32 7.93
N LYS A 181 22.02 -20.04 8.34
CA LYS A 181 21.51 -21.15 7.53
C LYS A 181 20.72 -20.62 6.34
N ASP A 182 21.04 -21.10 5.13
CA ASP A 182 20.18 -20.91 3.96
C ASP A 182 19.01 -21.89 4.05
N TRP A 183 17.80 -21.33 4.12
CA TRP A 183 16.58 -22.12 4.22
C TRP A 183 15.93 -22.42 2.86
N LEU A 184 16.50 -21.86 1.75
CA LEU A 184 16.03 -22.23 0.41
C LEU A 184 16.72 -23.51 -0.05
N PRO A 185 15.96 -24.53 -0.47
CA PRO A 185 16.52 -25.74 -1.07
C PRO A 185 17.31 -25.43 -2.35
N ALA A 186 18.34 -26.20 -2.64
CA ALA A 186 19.17 -26.04 -3.84
C ALA A 186 18.31 -26.05 -5.12
N ALA A 187 17.32 -26.92 -5.21
CA ALA A 187 16.40 -26.99 -6.35
C ALA A 187 15.65 -25.66 -6.62
N VAL A 188 15.28 -24.92 -5.55
CA VAL A 188 14.64 -23.60 -5.68
C VAL A 188 15.63 -22.55 -6.14
N LEU A 189 16.87 -22.58 -5.62
CA LEU A 189 17.94 -21.65 -5.99
C LEU A 189 18.36 -21.83 -7.45
N GLU A 190 18.63 -23.05 -7.87
CA GLU A 190 19.05 -23.40 -9.24
C GLU A 190 17.95 -23.04 -10.26
N GLY A 191 16.71 -23.44 -9.99
CA GLY A 191 15.54 -23.10 -10.84
C GLY A 191 15.30 -21.60 -10.97
N SER A 192 15.73 -20.81 -9.98
CA SER A 192 15.59 -19.36 -9.95
C SER A 192 16.87 -18.62 -10.38
N ARG A 193 17.99 -19.31 -10.60
CA ARG A 193 19.30 -18.74 -10.89
C ARG A 193 19.73 -17.68 -9.88
N LEU A 194 19.47 -17.94 -8.60
CA LEU A 194 19.80 -17.05 -7.50
C LEU A 194 21.03 -17.57 -6.74
N PRO A 195 21.91 -16.69 -6.23
CA PRO A 195 23.06 -17.08 -5.42
C PRO A 195 22.60 -17.61 -4.04
N SER A 196 23.55 -18.19 -3.28
CA SER A 196 23.31 -18.54 -1.88
C SER A 196 23.03 -17.28 -1.05
N LEU A 197 22.41 -17.43 0.12
CA LEU A 197 22.15 -16.31 1.02
C LEU A 197 23.44 -15.60 1.45
N LEU A 198 24.47 -16.36 1.80
CA LEU A 198 25.76 -15.82 2.24
C LEU A 198 26.44 -15.05 1.09
N ASP A 199 26.49 -15.61 -0.11
CA ASP A 199 27.07 -14.93 -1.27
C ASP A 199 26.31 -13.65 -1.62
N ALA A 200 25.00 -13.67 -1.51
CA ALA A 200 24.16 -12.50 -1.74
C ALA A 200 24.47 -11.38 -0.74
N LEU A 201 24.55 -11.70 0.55
CA LEU A 201 24.87 -10.73 1.60
C LEU A 201 26.29 -10.20 1.47
N LEU A 202 27.27 -11.08 1.24
CA LEU A 202 28.66 -10.67 1.01
C LEU A 202 28.74 -9.70 -0.16
N TYR A 203 28.10 -10.01 -1.29
CA TYR A 203 28.11 -9.16 -2.47
C TYR A 203 27.45 -7.79 -2.22
N VAL A 204 26.30 -7.76 -1.58
CA VAL A 204 25.57 -6.50 -1.32
C VAL A 204 26.35 -5.58 -0.36
N HIS A 205 27.06 -6.14 0.62
CA HIS A 205 27.81 -5.34 1.58
C HIS A 205 29.26 -5.03 1.15
N ARG A 206 29.84 -5.84 0.27
CA ARG A 206 31.21 -5.72 -0.25
C ARG A 206 31.24 -5.98 -1.77
N PRO A 207 30.53 -5.16 -2.59
CA PRO A 207 30.54 -5.41 -4.04
C PRO A 207 31.94 -5.12 -4.59
N PRO A 208 32.49 -5.97 -5.49
CA PRO A 208 33.81 -5.77 -6.04
C PRO A 208 33.92 -4.44 -6.81
N ALA A 209 35.15 -3.99 -7.04
CA ALA A 209 35.40 -2.68 -7.70
C ALA A 209 34.80 -2.57 -9.12
N ASP A 210 34.66 -3.69 -9.81
CA ASP A 210 34.08 -3.82 -11.16
C ASP A 210 32.59 -4.14 -11.15
N ALA A 211 31.95 -4.11 -9.96
CA ALA A 211 30.51 -4.39 -9.86
C ALA A 211 29.68 -3.45 -10.74
N PRO A 212 28.62 -3.95 -11.39
CA PRO A 212 27.73 -3.14 -12.23
C PRO A 212 26.89 -2.20 -11.34
N VAL A 213 27.42 -1.01 -11.08
CA VAL A 213 26.85 -0.01 -10.16
C VAL A 213 25.41 0.35 -10.55
N GLU A 214 25.11 0.45 -11.83
CA GLU A 214 23.76 0.75 -12.33
C GLU A 214 22.76 -0.33 -11.92
N GLN A 215 23.10 -1.61 -12.07
CA GLN A 215 22.23 -2.71 -11.63
C GLN A 215 22.02 -2.71 -10.11
N LEU A 216 23.05 -2.34 -9.35
CA LEU A 216 22.95 -2.21 -7.89
C LEU A 216 22.07 -1.04 -7.45
N LEU A 217 22.14 0.11 -8.14
CA LEU A 217 21.28 1.26 -7.88
C LEU A 217 19.83 1.00 -8.24
N GLU A 218 19.60 0.24 -9.32
CA GLU A 218 18.26 -0.17 -9.75
C GLU A 218 17.72 -1.39 -9.01
N TRP A 219 18.47 -1.98 -8.08
CA TRP A 219 18.08 -3.19 -7.33
C TRP A 219 17.85 -4.42 -8.22
N ARG A 220 18.53 -4.49 -9.36
CA ARG A 220 18.40 -5.58 -10.34
C ARG A 220 19.49 -6.65 -10.26
N HIS A 221 20.51 -6.42 -9.44
CA HIS A 221 21.59 -7.38 -9.29
C HIS A 221 21.09 -8.69 -8.67
N PRO A 222 21.55 -9.88 -9.13
CA PRO A 222 21.11 -11.19 -8.61
C PRO A 222 21.17 -11.33 -7.11
N ALA A 223 22.20 -10.76 -6.46
CA ALA A 223 22.34 -10.76 -4.99
C ALA A 223 21.18 -10.02 -4.29
N GLN A 224 20.79 -8.82 -4.78
CA GLN A 224 19.67 -8.07 -4.23
C GLN A 224 18.34 -8.78 -4.53
N ARG A 225 18.18 -9.34 -5.73
CA ARG A 225 17.00 -10.13 -6.12
C ARG A 225 16.85 -11.40 -5.29
N ARG A 226 17.96 -12.02 -4.87
CA ARG A 226 17.95 -13.15 -3.92
C ARG A 226 17.28 -12.79 -2.60
N LEU A 227 17.64 -11.64 -2.05
CA LEU A 227 17.08 -11.16 -0.78
C LEU A 227 15.61 -10.77 -0.92
N ALA A 228 15.26 -10.06 -1.99
CA ALA A 228 13.86 -9.71 -2.30
C ALA A 228 13.00 -10.96 -2.51
N PHE A 229 13.52 -11.97 -3.22
CA PHE A 229 12.82 -13.25 -3.43
C PHE A 229 12.53 -13.96 -2.10
N GLU A 230 13.51 -14.03 -1.18
CA GLU A 230 13.32 -14.70 0.11
C GLU A 230 12.31 -13.98 0.98
N GLU A 231 12.33 -12.64 0.99
CA GLU A 231 11.34 -11.85 1.73
C GLU A 231 9.93 -12.05 1.19
N LEU A 232 9.74 -11.93 -0.13
CA LEU A 232 8.45 -12.19 -0.78
C LEU A 232 7.94 -13.60 -0.49
N LEU A 233 8.84 -14.58 -0.52
CA LEU A 233 8.52 -15.97 -0.23
C LEU A 233 8.09 -16.16 1.23
N ALA A 234 8.78 -15.55 2.18
CA ALA A 234 8.42 -15.60 3.59
C ALA A 234 7.04 -15.00 3.86
N HIS A 235 6.72 -13.86 3.22
CA HIS A 235 5.39 -13.28 3.28
C HIS A 235 4.32 -14.19 2.68
N GLN A 236 4.58 -14.75 1.49
CA GLN A 236 3.67 -15.67 0.81
C GLN A 236 3.39 -16.93 1.66
N LEU A 237 4.45 -17.51 2.25
CA LEU A 237 4.33 -18.67 3.14
C LEU A 237 3.51 -18.35 4.39
N SER A 238 3.73 -17.20 4.99
CA SER A 238 2.99 -16.74 6.16
C SER A 238 1.48 -16.65 5.88
N LEU A 239 1.09 -16.03 4.76
CA LEU A 239 -0.31 -15.91 4.35
C LEU A 239 -0.93 -17.27 3.98
N LYS A 240 -0.17 -18.15 3.29
CA LYS A 240 -0.64 -19.52 3.00
C LYS A 240 -0.84 -20.36 4.26
N LEU A 241 0.04 -20.25 5.28
CA LEU A 241 -0.16 -20.92 6.57
C LEU A 241 -1.39 -20.38 7.31
N LEU A 242 -1.60 -19.06 7.30
CA LEU A 242 -2.80 -18.46 7.86
C LEU A 242 -4.06 -19.00 7.17
N ARG A 243 -4.05 -19.06 5.83
CA ARG A 243 -5.13 -19.66 5.05
C ARG A 243 -5.37 -21.12 5.41
N GLN A 244 -4.32 -21.95 5.50
CA GLN A 244 -4.44 -23.36 5.90
C GLN A 244 -5.08 -23.49 7.29
N LYS A 245 -4.64 -22.67 8.26
CA LYS A 245 -5.24 -22.63 9.59
C LYS A 245 -6.73 -22.24 9.55
N ILE A 246 -7.09 -21.30 8.69
CA ILE A 246 -8.50 -20.90 8.51
C ILE A 246 -9.32 -22.03 7.87
N GLN A 247 -8.76 -22.71 6.88
CA GLN A 247 -9.42 -23.78 6.15
C GLN A 247 -9.35 -25.15 6.84
N SER A 248 -8.71 -25.28 8.01
CA SER A 248 -8.71 -26.51 8.79
C SER A 248 -10.07 -26.77 9.45
N ASP A 249 -10.83 -25.71 9.73
CA ASP A 249 -12.20 -25.86 10.24
C ASP A 249 -13.15 -26.22 9.08
N PRO A 250 -14.20 -27.02 9.30
CA PRO A 250 -15.17 -27.36 8.26
C PRO A 250 -16.00 -26.14 7.86
N GLY A 251 -16.33 -26.03 6.57
CA GLY A 251 -17.31 -25.10 6.02
C GLY A 251 -18.60 -25.78 5.63
N TRP A 252 -19.68 -25.04 5.44
CA TRP A 252 -20.94 -25.56 4.97
C TRP A 252 -20.89 -25.84 3.45
N PRO A 253 -21.01 -27.09 2.96
CA PRO A 253 -21.13 -27.30 1.52
C PRO A 253 -22.50 -26.80 1.03
N LEU A 254 -22.52 -25.70 0.27
CA LEU A 254 -23.75 -25.09 -0.21
C LEU A 254 -24.07 -25.55 -1.65
N VAL A 255 -24.45 -26.78 -1.81
CA VAL A 255 -24.85 -27.40 -3.08
C VAL A 255 -26.36 -27.38 -3.22
N THR A 256 -26.90 -26.76 -4.27
CA THR A 256 -28.34 -26.62 -4.52
C THR A 256 -28.70 -26.96 -5.97
N ASP A 257 -29.98 -27.21 -6.24
CA ASP A 257 -30.51 -27.33 -7.61
C ASP A 257 -30.60 -25.98 -8.34
N GLY A 258 -30.38 -24.87 -7.66
CA GLY A 258 -30.36 -23.53 -8.22
C GLY A 258 -31.74 -22.93 -8.48
N ALA A 259 -32.81 -23.45 -7.94
CA ALA A 259 -34.18 -22.95 -8.18
C ALA A 259 -34.33 -21.48 -7.77
N LEU A 260 -33.83 -21.09 -6.59
CA LEU A 260 -33.89 -19.68 -6.13
C LEU A 260 -33.06 -18.75 -7.02
N LYS A 261 -31.88 -19.20 -7.47
CA LYS A 261 -31.03 -18.48 -8.42
C LYS A 261 -31.74 -18.26 -9.75
N ALA A 262 -32.37 -19.29 -10.30
CA ALA A 262 -33.12 -19.21 -11.55
C ALA A 262 -34.31 -18.24 -11.41
N GLY A 263 -35.03 -18.27 -10.29
CA GLY A 263 -36.10 -17.30 -9.99
C GLY A 263 -35.59 -15.85 -9.96
N LEU A 264 -34.44 -15.62 -9.30
CA LEU A 264 -33.82 -14.30 -9.27
C LEU A 264 -33.41 -13.82 -10.67
N LEU A 265 -32.74 -14.68 -11.45
CA LEU A 265 -32.29 -14.35 -12.80
C LEU A 265 -33.45 -14.02 -13.74
N SER A 266 -34.57 -14.75 -13.65
CA SER A 266 -35.75 -14.49 -14.46
C SER A 266 -36.47 -13.19 -14.12
N ALA A 267 -36.32 -12.70 -12.88
CA ALA A 267 -36.88 -11.43 -12.43
C ALA A 267 -36.03 -10.19 -12.82
N LEU A 268 -34.79 -10.39 -13.30
CA LEU A 268 -33.93 -9.29 -13.71
C LEU A 268 -34.32 -8.77 -15.11
N PRO A 269 -34.33 -7.43 -15.33
CA PRO A 269 -34.60 -6.83 -16.63
C PRO A 269 -33.44 -6.85 -17.61
N PHE A 270 -32.35 -7.58 -17.27
CA PHE A 270 -31.12 -7.68 -18.06
C PHE A 270 -30.43 -9.02 -17.82
N GLN A 271 -29.49 -9.39 -18.72
CA GLN A 271 -28.67 -10.58 -18.58
C GLN A 271 -27.33 -10.26 -17.92
N LEU A 272 -26.74 -11.29 -17.29
CA LEU A 272 -25.37 -11.21 -16.75
C LEU A 272 -24.36 -11.06 -17.88
N THR A 273 -23.29 -10.30 -17.63
CA THR A 273 -22.12 -10.31 -18.51
C THR A 273 -21.36 -11.63 -18.45
N ALA A 274 -20.49 -11.86 -19.44
CA ALA A 274 -19.64 -13.06 -19.45
C ALA A 274 -18.72 -13.09 -18.22
N ALA A 275 -18.17 -11.93 -17.83
CA ALA A 275 -17.33 -11.82 -16.63
C ALA A 275 -18.11 -12.09 -15.33
N GLN A 276 -19.33 -11.56 -15.19
CA GLN A 276 -20.18 -11.84 -14.04
C GLN A 276 -20.54 -13.32 -13.95
N THR A 277 -20.86 -13.97 -15.07
CA THR A 277 -21.16 -15.39 -15.14
C THR A 277 -19.95 -16.24 -14.78
N ARG A 278 -18.76 -15.90 -15.25
CA ARG A 278 -17.49 -16.56 -14.90
C ARG A 278 -17.23 -16.49 -13.40
N VAL A 279 -17.26 -15.28 -12.84
CA VAL A 279 -17.02 -15.07 -11.41
C VAL A 279 -18.04 -15.77 -10.54
N LEU A 280 -19.32 -15.77 -10.93
CA LEU A 280 -20.36 -16.51 -10.21
C LEU A 280 -20.08 -18.02 -10.18
N ARG A 281 -19.65 -18.62 -11.30
CA ARG A 281 -19.28 -20.05 -11.34
C ARG A 281 -18.09 -20.36 -10.44
N GLU A 282 -17.09 -19.47 -10.38
CA GLU A 282 -15.95 -19.64 -9.47
C GLU A 282 -16.41 -19.63 -8.01
N ILE A 283 -17.31 -18.70 -7.63
CA ILE A 283 -17.89 -18.61 -6.29
C ILE A 283 -18.72 -19.88 -5.98
N GLU A 284 -19.60 -20.29 -6.88
CA GLU A 284 -20.46 -21.47 -6.72
C GLU A 284 -19.66 -22.75 -6.52
N LYS A 285 -18.56 -22.89 -7.26
CA LYS A 285 -17.64 -24.01 -7.09
C LYS A 285 -17.05 -24.05 -5.68
N ASP A 286 -16.60 -22.89 -5.19
CA ASP A 286 -16.00 -22.82 -3.85
C ASP A 286 -17.03 -23.03 -2.74
N LEU A 287 -18.23 -22.46 -2.88
CA LEU A 287 -19.33 -22.66 -1.94
C LEU A 287 -19.76 -24.13 -1.83
N GLY A 288 -19.56 -24.92 -2.89
CA GLY A 288 -19.84 -26.36 -2.90
C GLY A 288 -18.86 -27.22 -2.10
N HIS A 289 -17.73 -26.68 -1.67
CA HIS A 289 -16.74 -27.43 -0.89
C HIS A 289 -17.04 -27.40 0.61
N ALA A 290 -16.62 -28.46 1.33
CA ALA A 290 -16.73 -28.55 2.79
C ALA A 290 -15.64 -27.72 3.52
N LYS A 291 -14.94 -26.82 2.84
CA LYS A 291 -13.96 -25.88 3.39
C LYS A 291 -14.45 -24.46 3.22
N PRO A 292 -14.20 -23.57 4.20
CA PRO A 292 -14.63 -22.18 4.08
C PRO A 292 -14.01 -21.51 2.84
N MET A 293 -14.85 -20.97 1.98
CA MET A 293 -14.41 -20.10 0.88
C MET A 293 -13.83 -18.80 1.45
N LEU A 294 -12.71 -18.38 0.93
CA LEU A 294 -12.09 -17.07 1.18
C LEU A 294 -11.83 -16.41 -0.17
N ARG A 295 -12.75 -15.56 -0.66
CA ARG A 295 -12.68 -15.02 -2.01
C ARG A 295 -12.86 -13.51 -2.05
N LEU A 296 -11.97 -12.85 -2.80
CA LEU A 296 -12.03 -11.42 -3.13
C LEU A 296 -12.59 -11.23 -4.54
N VAL A 297 -13.69 -10.51 -4.66
CA VAL A 297 -14.24 -10.07 -5.95
C VAL A 297 -13.87 -8.62 -6.20
N GLN A 298 -13.06 -8.40 -7.22
CA GLN A 298 -12.66 -7.09 -7.67
C GLN A 298 -13.38 -6.70 -8.95
N GLY A 299 -13.61 -5.41 -9.12
CA GLY A 299 -14.17 -4.88 -10.35
C GLY A 299 -14.43 -3.39 -10.21
N ASP A 300 -14.50 -2.71 -11.31
CA ASP A 300 -14.70 -1.27 -11.34
C ASP A 300 -16.05 -0.86 -10.71
N VAL A 301 -16.19 0.42 -10.38
CA VAL A 301 -17.44 0.97 -9.84
C VAL A 301 -18.58 0.70 -10.83
N GLY A 302 -19.62 0.01 -10.35
CA GLY A 302 -20.80 -0.32 -11.16
C GLY A 302 -20.67 -1.50 -12.13
N CYS A 303 -19.64 -2.36 -12.00
CA CYS A 303 -19.54 -3.61 -12.77
C CYS A 303 -20.52 -4.71 -12.28
N GLY A 304 -21.32 -4.46 -11.24
CA GLY A 304 -22.37 -5.37 -10.75
C GLY A 304 -21.94 -6.36 -9.68
N LYS A 305 -20.90 -6.08 -8.90
CA LYS A 305 -20.44 -6.91 -7.76
C LYS A 305 -21.58 -7.29 -6.80
N THR A 306 -22.42 -6.32 -6.45
CA THR A 306 -23.56 -6.54 -5.55
C THR A 306 -24.55 -7.58 -6.07
N LEU A 307 -24.78 -7.62 -7.39
CA LEU A 307 -25.63 -8.65 -8.00
C LEU A 307 -25.00 -10.04 -7.95
N VAL A 308 -23.70 -10.15 -8.22
CA VAL A 308 -22.95 -11.40 -8.09
C VAL A 308 -23.01 -11.92 -6.64
N ALA A 309 -22.87 -11.03 -5.66
CA ALA A 309 -23.02 -11.37 -4.25
C ALA A 309 -24.44 -11.82 -3.88
N ALA A 310 -25.47 -11.18 -4.44
CA ALA A 310 -26.85 -11.57 -4.25
C ALA A 310 -27.13 -12.96 -4.84
N LEU A 311 -26.61 -13.24 -6.04
CA LEU A 311 -26.72 -14.56 -6.65
C LEU A 311 -25.98 -15.66 -5.85
N ALA A 312 -24.80 -15.34 -5.29
CA ALA A 312 -24.10 -16.25 -4.39
C ALA A 312 -24.90 -16.51 -3.10
N ALA A 313 -25.58 -15.50 -2.57
CA ALA A 313 -26.42 -15.63 -1.38
C ALA A 313 -27.60 -16.59 -1.59
N THR A 314 -28.11 -16.76 -2.82
CA THR A 314 -29.21 -17.68 -3.11
C THR A 314 -28.91 -19.12 -2.69
N GLN A 315 -27.64 -19.58 -2.77
CA GLN A 315 -27.27 -20.94 -2.38
C GLN A 315 -27.45 -21.18 -0.89
N ALA A 316 -26.99 -20.26 -0.06
CA ALA A 316 -27.15 -20.36 1.38
C ALA A 316 -28.63 -20.28 1.79
N VAL A 317 -29.37 -19.33 1.22
CA VAL A 317 -30.80 -19.12 1.53
C VAL A 317 -31.65 -20.32 1.13
N GLN A 318 -31.38 -20.92 -0.03
CA GLN A 318 -32.11 -22.10 -0.50
C GLN A 318 -31.94 -23.31 0.43
N LEU A 319 -30.79 -23.42 1.09
CA LEU A 319 -30.49 -24.43 2.12
C LEU A 319 -30.93 -24.00 3.53
N ARG A 320 -31.76 -22.96 3.66
CA ARG A 320 -32.22 -22.39 4.94
C ARG A 320 -31.07 -21.96 5.85
N ARG A 321 -29.96 -21.49 5.25
CA ARG A 321 -28.82 -20.94 5.96
C ARG A 321 -28.85 -19.41 5.88
N GLN A 322 -28.22 -18.76 6.84
CA GLN A 322 -28.19 -17.29 6.91
C GLN A 322 -26.99 -16.70 6.19
N VAL A 323 -27.22 -15.52 5.62
CA VAL A 323 -26.24 -14.68 4.96
C VAL A 323 -26.14 -13.35 5.69
N ALA A 324 -24.93 -12.90 6.01
CA ALA A 324 -24.66 -11.58 6.54
C ALA A 324 -23.97 -10.72 5.47
N LEU A 325 -24.55 -9.57 5.11
CA LEU A 325 -23.92 -8.59 4.23
C LEU A 325 -23.54 -7.35 5.03
N MET A 326 -22.27 -7.06 5.06
CA MET A 326 -21.72 -5.92 5.78
C MET A 326 -21.33 -4.79 4.84
N ALA A 327 -21.79 -3.59 5.17
CA ALA A 327 -21.45 -2.34 4.50
C ALA A 327 -20.71 -1.38 5.46
N PRO A 328 -19.79 -0.55 4.97
CA PRO A 328 -18.99 0.35 5.81
C PRO A 328 -19.79 1.51 6.41
N THR A 329 -20.91 1.89 5.79
CA THR A 329 -21.76 2.99 6.23
C THR A 329 -23.24 2.59 6.24
N GLU A 330 -24.04 3.29 7.04
CA GLU A 330 -25.47 3.05 7.13
C GLU A 330 -26.18 3.33 5.80
N LEU A 331 -25.77 4.36 5.09
CA LEU A 331 -26.32 4.71 3.78
C LEU A 331 -26.10 3.60 2.73
N LEU A 332 -24.92 2.95 2.74
CA LEU A 332 -24.67 1.78 1.90
C LEU A 332 -25.47 0.56 2.36
N ALA A 333 -25.61 0.36 3.66
CA ALA A 333 -26.44 -0.71 4.20
C ALA A 333 -27.91 -0.56 3.77
N ASP A 334 -28.44 0.67 3.85
CA ASP A 334 -29.79 1.00 3.36
C ASP A 334 -29.93 0.74 1.87
N GLN A 335 -28.94 1.13 1.06
CA GLN A 335 -28.94 0.90 -0.39
C GLN A 335 -28.88 -0.60 -0.71
N HIS A 336 -28.03 -1.37 -0.04
CA HIS A 336 -28.01 -2.81 -0.20
C HIS A 336 -29.35 -3.45 0.22
N ALA A 337 -29.92 -3.01 1.35
CA ALA A 337 -31.20 -3.50 1.81
C ALA A 337 -32.31 -3.23 0.78
N LEU A 338 -32.36 -2.04 0.18
CA LEU A 338 -33.32 -1.71 -0.86
C LEU A 338 -33.16 -2.61 -2.09
N ASN A 339 -31.92 -2.80 -2.57
CA ASN A 339 -31.65 -3.64 -3.73
C ASN A 339 -31.99 -5.11 -3.45
N PHE A 340 -31.58 -5.63 -2.29
CA PHE A 340 -31.86 -7.02 -1.92
C PHE A 340 -33.37 -7.23 -1.69
N LYS A 341 -34.09 -6.31 -1.05
CA LYS A 341 -35.55 -6.37 -0.94
C LYS A 341 -36.20 -6.47 -2.31
N ARG A 342 -35.82 -5.58 -3.24
CA ARG A 342 -36.35 -5.61 -4.61
C ARG A 342 -36.14 -6.95 -5.31
N TRP A 343 -35.02 -7.63 -5.05
CA TRP A 343 -34.69 -8.89 -5.70
C TRP A 343 -35.25 -10.13 -4.98
N PHE A 344 -35.34 -10.11 -3.66
CA PHE A 344 -35.63 -11.30 -2.86
C PHE A 344 -37.04 -11.33 -2.26
N GLU A 345 -37.65 -10.19 -1.96
CA GLU A 345 -39.04 -10.17 -1.44
C GLU A 345 -40.06 -10.79 -2.41
N PRO A 346 -39.97 -10.59 -3.75
CA PRO A 346 -40.86 -11.26 -4.69
C PRO A 346 -40.69 -12.79 -4.71
N LEU A 347 -39.55 -13.29 -4.21
CA LEU A 347 -39.25 -14.70 -4.08
C LEU A 347 -39.59 -15.25 -2.70
N GLY A 348 -40.25 -14.48 -1.85
CA GLY A 348 -40.64 -14.88 -0.49
C GLY A 348 -39.49 -14.93 0.53
N VAL A 349 -38.34 -14.27 0.23
CA VAL A 349 -37.18 -14.26 1.13
C VAL A 349 -37.13 -12.93 1.88
N PRO A 350 -37.36 -12.93 3.21
CA PRO A 350 -37.33 -11.72 4.03
C PRO A 350 -35.89 -11.22 4.26
N ILE A 351 -35.74 -9.89 4.33
CA ILE A 351 -34.46 -9.20 4.56
C ILE A 351 -34.52 -8.46 5.88
N ALA A 352 -33.57 -8.68 6.77
CA ALA A 352 -33.39 -7.87 7.98
C ALA A 352 -32.30 -6.81 7.75
N LEU A 353 -32.54 -5.60 8.25
CA LEU A 353 -31.53 -4.55 8.32
C LEU A 353 -31.16 -4.34 9.78
N LEU A 354 -29.84 -4.26 10.10
CA LEU A 354 -29.31 -4.01 11.43
C LEU A 354 -28.25 -2.90 11.37
N THR A 355 -28.61 -1.71 11.82
CA THR A 355 -27.73 -0.53 11.85
C THR A 355 -27.65 0.07 13.24
N GLY A 356 -26.68 0.98 13.46
CA GLY A 356 -26.52 1.68 14.74
C GLY A 356 -27.71 2.59 15.11
N ARG A 357 -28.49 3.04 14.13
CA ARG A 357 -29.67 3.90 14.35
C ARG A 357 -30.89 3.18 14.92
N GLN A 358 -30.94 1.87 14.73
CA GLN A 358 -32.06 1.11 15.28
C GLN A 358 -31.98 1.03 16.79
N THR A 359 -33.02 1.44 17.47
CA THR A 359 -33.14 1.45 18.92
C THR A 359 -34.44 0.79 19.38
N GLY A 360 -34.50 0.43 20.67
CA GLY A 360 -35.72 -0.05 21.31
C GLY A 360 -36.31 -1.32 20.70
N LYS A 361 -37.64 -1.35 20.56
CA LYS A 361 -38.40 -2.52 20.10
C LYS A 361 -38.02 -2.99 18.68
N ALA A 362 -37.72 -2.07 17.76
CA ALA A 362 -37.35 -2.42 16.40
C ALA A 362 -36.02 -3.20 16.38
N ARG A 363 -35.02 -2.75 17.15
CA ARG A 363 -33.74 -3.47 17.28
C ARG A 363 -33.92 -4.83 17.90
N ALA A 364 -34.71 -4.92 18.98
CA ALA A 364 -34.98 -6.19 19.67
C ALA A 364 -35.68 -7.20 18.74
N ALA A 365 -36.66 -6.77 17.95
CA ALA A 365 -37.32 -7.62 16.94
C ALA A 365 -36.36 -8.11 15.87
N SER A 366 -35.46 -7.25 15.34
CA SER A 366 -34.44 -7.65 14.39
C SER A 366 -33.48 -8.70 14.99
N LEU A 367 -33.00 -8.49 16.21
CA LEU A 367 -32.10 -9.42 16.91
C LEU A 367 -32.78 -10.78 17.15
N THR A 368 -34.04 -10.80 17.56
CA THR A 368 -34.84 -12.03 17.75
C THR A 368 -35.00 -12.77 16.41
N GLY A 369 -35.39 -12.06 15.33
CA GLY A 369 -35.54 -12.68 14.02
C GLY A 369 -34.24 -13.26 13.46
N ILE A 370 -33.10 -12.62 13.74
CA ILE A 370 -31.76 -13.14 13.37
C ILE A 370 -31.45 -14.42 14.17
N ARG A 371 -31.64 -14.37 15.48
CA ARG A 371 -31.36 -15.53 16.38
C ARG A 371 -32.25 -16.74 16.10
N GLU A 372 -33.50 -16.52 15.71
CA GLU A 372 -34.45 -17.58 15.38
C GLU A 372 -34.38 -18.06 13.93
N GLY A 373 -33.54 -17.42 13.11
CA GLY A 373 -33.39 -17.81 11.68
C GLY A 373 -34.51 -17.32 10.76
N HIS A 374 -35.42 -16.47 11.26
CA HIS A 374 -36.52 -15.90 10.47
C HIS A 374 -36.05 -14.88 9.42
N ALA A 375 -34.81 -14.36 9.58
CA ALA A 375 -34.14 -13.48 8.65
C ALA A 375 -32.99 -14.24 7.94
N PRO A 376 -33.23 -14.85 6.78
CA PRO A 376 -32.20 -15.56 6.03
C PRO A 376 -31.12 -14.64 5.47
N ILE A 377 -31.42 -13.37 5.19
CA ILE A 377 -30.44 -12.36 4.76
C ILE A 377 -30.47 -11.21 5.76
N VAL A 378 -29.32 -10.91 6.32
CA VAL A 378 -29.11 -9.82 7.28
C VAL A 378 -28.13 -8.83 6.69
N ILE A 379 -28.54 -7.60 6.51
CA ILE A 379 -27.71 -6.50 6.00
C ILE A 379 -27.45 -5.53 7.13
N GLY A 380 -26.22 -5.04 7.27
CA GLY A 380 -25.93 -4.08 8.32
C GLY A 380 -24.54 -3.46 8.21
N THR A 381 -24.20 -2.71 9.24
CA THR A 381 -22.87 -2.11 9.40
C THR A 381 -22.04 -2.89 10.43
N HIS A 382 -21.04 -2.25 11.04
CA HIS A 382 -20.32 -2.82 12.18
C HIS A 382 -21.22 -3.29 13.33
N ALA A 383 -22.49 -2.91 13.35
CA ALA A 383 -23.49 -3.42 14.29
C ALA A 383 -23.62 -4.96 14.26
N LEU A 384 -23.32 -5.59 13.10
CA LEU A 384 -23.33 -7.06 12.95
C LEU A 384 -22.25 -7.77 13.81
N PHE A 385 -21.18 -7.05 14.21
CA PHE A 385 -20.09 -7.61 15.05
C PHE A 385 -20.39 -7.57 16.55
N GLN A 386 -21.40 -6.83 16.98
CA GLN A 386 -21.70 -6.68 18.39
C GLN A 386 -21.99 -8.02 19.04
N GLU A 387 -21.55 -8.22 20.27
CA GLU A 387 -21.66 -9.51 20.99
C GLU A 387 -23.09 -10.04 21.09
N ASN A 388 -24.06 -9.12 21.19
CA ASN A 388 -25.48 -9.44 21.29
C ASN A 388 -26.14 -9.87 19.95
N VAL A 389 -25.42 -9.87 18.84
CA VAL A 389 -25.93 -10.37 17.56
C VAL A 389 -25.56 -11.86 17.42
N GLU A 390 -26.54 -12.71 17.45
CA GLU A 390 -26.39 -14.16 17.35
C GLU A 390 -27.13 -14.67 16.12
N PHE A 391 -26.44 -15.41 15.26
CA PHE A 391 -27.03 -16.05 14.10
C PHE A 391 -27.43 -17.49 14.43
N ALA A 392 -28.57 -17.96 13.91
CA ALA A 392 -28.99 -19.34 14.05
C ALA A 392 -28.09 -20.30 13.23
N SER A 393 -27.75 -19.92 11.98
CA SER A 393 -27.00 -20.78 11.04
C SER A 393 -26.29 -19.96 9.96
N LEU A 394 -25.33 -19.12 10.36
CA LEU A 394 -24.58 -18.26 9.43
C LEU A 394 -23.66 -19.11 8.54
N ALA A 395 -23.89 -19.11 7.23
CA ALA A 395 -23.10 -19.87 6.26
C ALA A 395 -22.31 -19.02 5.28
N LEU A 396 -22.73 -17.76 5.02
CA LEU A 396 -22.05 -16.85 4.11
C LEU A 396 -21.95 -15.45 4.70
N VAL A 397 -20.76 -14.90 4.70
CA VAL A 397 -20.47 -13.51 5.06
C VAL A 397 -20.02 -12.77 3.80
N ILE A 398 -20.69 -11.69 3.48
CA ILE A 398 -20.35 -10.79 2.37
C ILE A 398 -19.88 -9.47 2.97
N VAL A 399 -18.70 -9.00 2.56
CA VAL A 399 -18.10 -7.75 3.05
C VAL A 399 -17.90 -6.82 1.86
N ASP A 400 -18.57 -5.66 1.87
CA ASP A 400 -18.40 -4.66 0.82
C ASP A 400 -17.39 -3.59 1.24
N GLU A 401 -16.58 -3.09 0.29
CA GLU A 401 -15.54 -2.07 0.46
C GLU A 401 -14.54 -2.41 1.57
N GLN A 402 -13.87 -3.54 1.42
CA GLN A 402 -12.93 -4.12 2.40
C GLN A 402 -11.89 -3.13 2.96
N HIS A 403 -11.38 -2.20 2.14
CA HIS A 403 -10.32 -1.27 2.53
C HIS A 403 -10.66 -0.39 3.75
N ARG A 404 -11.94 -0.37 4.16
CA ARG A 404 -12.44 0.36 5.34
C ARG A 404 -12.57 -0.51 6.60
N PHE A 405 -12.24 -1.81 6.52
CA PHE A 405 -12.36 -2.76 7.61
C PHE A 405 -11.03 -3.41 7.97
N GLY A 406 -10.68 -3.40 9.24
CA GLY A 406 -9.51 -4.12 9.76
C GLY A 406 -9.70 -5.64 9.76
N VAL A 407 -8.61 -6.39 9.71
CA VAL A 407 -8.59 -7.87 9.75
C VAL A 407 -9.30 -8.42 10.99
N HIS A 408 -9.19 -7.75 12.13
CA HIS A 408 -9.87 -8.12 13.37
C HIS A 408 -11.41 -8.15 13.26
N GLN A 409 -11.99 -7.30 12.45
CA GLN A 409 -13.44 -7.26 12.27
C GLN A 409 -13.92 -8.46 11.43
N ARG A 410 -13.12 -8.88 10.44
CA ARG A 410 -13.41 -10.09 9.64
C ARG A 410 -13.35 -11.36 10.48
N LEU A 411 -12.37 -11.46 11.37
CA LEU A 411 -12.23 -12.59 12.29
C LEU A 411 -13.43 -12.71 13.23
N ARG A 412 -13.94 -11.61 13.76
CA ARG A 412 -15.13 -11.62 14.64
C ARG A 412 -16.39 -12.12 13.96
N LEU A 413 -16.65 -11.81 12.67
CA LEU A 413 -17.80 -12.38 11.95
C LEU A 413 -17.65 -13.89 11.73
N ARG A 414 -16.42 -14.33 11.50
CA ARG A 414 -16.13 -15.76 11.40
C ARG A 414 -16.47 -16.50 12.70
N GLU A 415 -16.06 -15.95 13.84
CA GLU A 415 -16.32 -16.54 15.16
C GLU A 415 -17.83 -16.68 15.46
N LYS A 416 -18.67 -15.80 14.91
CA LYS A 416 -20.13 -15.84 15.08
C LYS A 416 -20.81 -16.97 14.32
N GLY A 417 -20.18 -17.51 13.28
CA GLY A 417 -20.70 -18.66 12.52
C GLY A 417 -20.45 -20.03 13.17
N GLY A 418 -19.59 -20.10 14.20
CA GLY A 418 -19.06 -21.35 14.73
C GLY A 418 -19.95 -22.15 15.69
N ARG A 419 -21.27 -21.88 15.79
CA ARG A 419 -22.16 -22.59 16.74
C ARG A 419 -22.23 -24.11 16.53
N ASP A 420 -22.13 -24.56 15.27
CA ASP A 420 -22.19 -26.00 14.90
C ASP A 420 -20.81 -26.54 14.49
N GLY A 421 -19.72 -25.89 14.88
CA GLY A 421 -18.38 -26.27 14.49
C GLY A 421 -18.03 -25.98 13.02
N HIS A 422 -18.93 -25.35 12.25
CA HIS A 422 -18.71 -24.96 10.86
C HIS A 422 -18.41 -23.46 10.77
N GLN A 423 -17.45 -23.12 9.92
CA GLN A 423 -17.11 -21.72 9.63
C GLN A 423 -17.86 -21.20 8.41
N PRO A 424 -18.33 -19.94 8.42
CA PRO A 424 -18.99 -19.36 7.26
C PRO A 424 -17.99 -19.10 6.12
N HIS A 425 -18.47 -19.23 4.89
CA HIS A 425 -17.77 -18.73 3.70
C HIS A 425 -17.65 -17.21 3.74
N GLN A 426 -16.57 -16.67 3.19
CA GLN A 426 -16.32 -15.23 3.12
C GLN A 426 -16.19 -14.78 1.68
N LEU A 427 -17.05 -13.86 1.27
CA LEU A 427 -17.02 -13.17 0.00
C LEU A 427 -16.74 -11.70 0.23
N ILE A 428 -15.59 -11.24 -0.21
CA ILE A 428 -15.13 -9.88 0.00
C ILE A 428 -15.23 -9.14 -1.33
N MET A 429 -15.75 -7.92 -1.30
CA MET A 429 -15.88 -7.09 -2.49
C MET A 429 -15.08 -5.79 -2.34
N THR A 430 -14.49 -5.32 -3.43
CA THR A 430 -13.86 -4.00 -3.49
C THR A 430 -14.13 -3.32 -4.83
N ALA A 431 -14.44 -2.01 -4.78
CA ALA A 431 -14.58 -1.18 -5.97
C ALA A 431 -13.28 -0.48 -6.36
N THR A 432 -12.23 -0.57 -5.53
CA THR A 432 -10.89 -0.16 -5.93
C THR A 432 -10.24 -1.32 -6.67
N PRO A 433 -9.99 -1.21 -7.96
CA PRO A 433 -9.18 -2.19 -8.65
C PRO A 433 -7.79 -2.22 -8.03
N ILE A 434 -7.34 -3.40 -7.67
CA ILE A 434 -5.98 -3.62 -7.14
C ILE A 434 -5.21 -4.32 -8.26
N PRO A 435 -4.03 -3.83 -8.65
CA PRO A 435 -3.22 -4.53 -9.63
C PRO A 435 -3.05 -6.00 -9.26
N ARG A 436 -3.21 -6.90 -10.25
CA ARG A 436 -3.23 -8.35 -10.01
C ARG A 436 -2.02 -8.84 -9.22
N THR A 437 -0.85 -8.29 -9.52
CA THR A 437 0.41 -8.59 -8.82
C THR A 437 0.35 -8.23 -7.33
N LEU A 438 -0.17 -7.05 -7.03
CA LEU A 438 -0.35 -6.60 -5.64
C LEU A 438 -1.43 -7.43 -4.92
N ALA A 439 -2.53 -7.74 -5.60
CA ALA A 439 -3.59 -8.59 -5.04
C ALA A 439 -3.08 -9.99 -4.69
N MET A 440 -2.26 -10.61 -5.53
CA MET A 440 -1.67 -11.93 -5.31
C MET A 440 -0.69 -11.98 -4.13
N THR A 441 -0.14 -10.86 -3.74
CA THR A 441 0.82 -10.76 -2.63
C THR A 441 0.15 -10.27 -1.35
N ALA A 442 -0.66 -9.22 -1.46
CA ALA A 442 -1.33 -8.59 -0.32
C ALA A 442 -2.49 -9.42 0.24
N TYR A 443 -3.11 -10.23 -0.61
CA TYR A 443 -4.28 -11.04 -0.31
C TYR A 443 -4.06 -12.50 -0.70
N ALA A 444 -2.84 -13.02 -0.49
CA ALA A 444 -2.50 -14.40 -0.81
C ALA A 444 -3.28 -15.44 0.03
N ASP A 445 -3.96 -14.98 1.09
CA ASP A 445 -4.94 -15.75 1.86
C ASP A 445 -6.29 -15.86 1.15
N LEU A 446 -6.57 -15.08 0.09
CA LEU A 446 -7.83 -15.05 -0.64
C LEU A 446 -7.67 -15.53 -2.08
N ASP A 447 -8.68 -16.23 -2.60
CA ASP A 447 -8.84 -16.42 -4.03
C ASP A 447 -9.37 -15.14 -4.66
N VAL A 448 -8.84 -14.75 -5.82
CA VAL A 448 -9.19 -13.48 -6.47
C VAL A 448 -9.99 -13.73 -7.74
N SER A 449 -11.17 -13.13 -7.83
CA SER A 449 -12.00 -13.07 -9.04
C SER A 449 -12.13 -11.63 -9.53
N ILE A 450 -12.05 -11.43 -10.84
CA ILE A 450 -12.08 -10.10 -11.45
C ILE A 450 -13.29 -9.98 -12.38
N ILE A 451 -14.13 -8.96 -12.15
CA ILE A 451 -15.18 -8.56 -13.09
C ILE A 451 -14.60 -7.44 -13.96
N ASP A 452 -14.11 -7.81 -15.12
CA ASP A 452 -13.39 -6.96 -16.08
C ASP A 452 -14.31 -6.42 -17.21
N GLU A 453 -15.61 -6.59 -17.06
CA GLU A 453 -16.63 -6.07 -17.99
C GLU A 453 -17.62 -5.15 -17.27
N LEU A 454 -18.03 -4.09 -17.97
CA LEU A 454 -19.13 -3.23 -17.52
C LEU A 454 -20.46 -3.75 -18.07
N PRO A 455 -21.57 -3.59 -17.32
CA PRO A 455 -22.90 -3.98 -17.80
C PRO A 455 -23.28 -3.24 -19.10
N PRO A 456 -24.06 -3.89 -19.99
CA PRO A 456 -24.55 -3.28 -21.20
C PRO A 456 -25.32 -1.96 -20.93
N GLY A 457 -25.16 -0.98 -21.80
CA GLY A 457 -25.84 0.32 -21.71
C GLY A 457 -25.11 1.36 -20.87
N ARG A 458 -23.97 1.05 -20.28
CA ARG A 458 -23.12 2.03 -19.60
C ARG A 458 -22.21 2.74 -20.61
N THR A 459 -22.31 4.07 -20.67
CA THR A 459 -21.46 4.90 -21.52
C THR A 459 -20.20 5.33 -20.77
N PRO A 460 -19.02 5.33 -21.43
CA PRO A 460 -17.79 5.84 -20.83
C PRO A 460 -17.93 7.29 -20.40
N VAL A 461 -17.42 7.65 -19.23
CA VAL A 461 -17.42 9.02 -18.72
C VAL A 461 -16.33 9.81 -19.41
N LYS A 462 -16.68 10.89 -20.10
CA LYS A 462 -15.69 11.80 -20.72
C LYS A 462 -14.98 12.62 -19.65
N THR A 463 -13.68 12.40 -19.47
CA THR A 463 -12.88 13.18 -18.53
C THR A 463 -12.20 14.34 -19.24
N VAL A 464 -12.33 15.55 -18.68
CA VAL A 464 -11.76 16.80 -19.22
C VAL A 464 -10.94 17.48 -18.12
N VAL A 465 -9.70 17.86 -18.43
CA VAL A 465 -8.79 18.56 -17.51
C VAL A 465 -8.74 20.04 -17.90
N LEU A 466 -9.06 20.93 -16.97
CA LEU A 466 -9.18 22.38 -17.21
C LEU A 466 -8.43 23.17 -16.14
N ALA A 467 -7.81 24.29 -16.55
CA ALA A 467 -7.26 25.23 -15.58
C ALA A 467 -8.38 25.88 -14.76
N GLY A 468 -8.13 26.11 -13.46
CA GLY A 468 -9.10 26.75 -12.55
C GLY A 468 -9.54 28.15 -12.98
N THR A 469 -8.77 28.84 -13.85
CA THR A 469 -9.16 30.10 -14.49
C THR A 469 -10.40 29.98 -15.38
N ARG A 470 -10.77 28.77 -15.79
CA ARG A 470 -11.97 28.49 -16.61
C ARG A 470 -13.17 28.03 -15.76
N ARG A 471 -13.13 28.28 -14.46
CA ARG A 471 -14.20 27.89 -13.52
C ARG A 471 -15.58 28.44 -13.93
N ASP A 472 -15.63 29.69 -14.37
CA ASP A 472 -16.89 30.34 -14.75
C ASP A 472 -17.55 29.68 -15.97
N GLU A 473 -16.76 29.23 -16.95
CA GLU A 473 -17.26 28.44 -18.08
C GLU A 473 -17.88 27.12 -17.62
N VAL A 474 -17.30 26.51 -16.59
CA VAL A 474 -17.84 25.26 -16.01
C VAL A 474 -19.16 25.51 -15.30
N VAL A 475 -19.28 26.62 -14.56
CA VAL A 475 -20.52 27.03 -13.89
C VAL A 475 -21.65 27.24 -14.90
N ILE A 476 -21.38 27.92 -16.03
CA ILE A 476 -22.37 28.10 -17.12
C ILE A 476 -22.81 26.76 -17.70
N ARG A 477 -21.90 25.82 -17.92
CA ARG A 477 -22.26 24.48 -18.44
C ARG A 477 -23.08 23.66 -17.44
N ILE A 478 -22.79 23.75 -16.14
CA ILE A 478 -23.62 23.13 -15.11
C ILE A 478 -25.01 23.71 -15.09
N ARG A 479 -25.09 25.02 -15.14
CA ARG A 479 -26.40 25.71 -15.22
C ARG A 479 -27.27 25.15 -16.34
N THR A 480 -26.73 25.11 -17.56
CA THR A 480 -27.45 24.58 -18.71
C THR A 480 -27.88 23.13 -18.50
N ALA A 481 -26.97 22.28 -18.03
CA ALA A 481 -27.24 20.86 -17.80
C ALA A 481 -28.31 20.63 -16.71
N CYS A 482 -28.27 21.40 -15.62
CA CYS A 482 -29.25 21.28 -14.54
C CYS A 482 -30.64 21.82 -14.96
N LEU A 483 -30.68 22.88 -15.74
CA LEU A 483 -31.94 23.38 -16.32
C LEU A 483 -32.55 22.38 -17.32
N ASP A 484 -31.73 21.58 -18.02
CA ASP A 484 -32.16 20.45 -18.84
C ASP A 484 -32.64 19.24 -18.01
N GLY A 485 -32.78 19.37 -16.69
CA GLY A 485 -33.24 18.32 -15.78
C GLY A 485 -32.17 17.34 -15.31
N ARG A 486 -30.87 17.59 -15.56
CA ARG A 486 -29.75 16.76 -15.07
C ARG A 486 -29.30 17.21 -13.70
N GLN A 487 -28.47 16.38 -13.04
CA GLN A 487 -27.87 16.70 -11.74
C GLN A 487 -26.35 16.69 -11.84
N ALA A 488 -25.72 17.47 -10.96
CA ALA A 488 -24.27 17.62 -10.93
C ALA A 488 -23.70 17.48 -9.51
N TYR A 489 -22.51 16.90 -9.42
CA TYR A 489 -21.66 16.94 -8.25
C TYR A 489 -20.57 18.01 -8.41
N TRP A 490 -20.28 18.70 -7.33
CA TRP A 490 -19.15 19.61 -7.21
C TRP A 490 -18.32 19.23 -5.99
N VAL A 491 -17.09 18.72 -6.19
CA VAL A 491 -16.25 18.19 -5.15
C VAL A 491 -15.13 19.15 -4.80
N CYS A 492 -15.05 19.52 -3.51
CA CYS A 492 -13.96 20.30 -2.93
C CYS A 492 -13.07 19.35 -2.13
N PRO A 493 -11.81 19.10 -2.54
CA PRO A 493 -10.91 18.22 -1.80
C PRO A 493 -10.53 18.81 -0.44
N LEU A 494 -10.31 17.94 0.54
CA LEU A 494 -9.75 18.30 1.85
C LEU A 494 -8.28 18.71 1.66
N ILE A 495 -7.87 19.86 2.21
CA ILE A 495 -6.48 20.34 2.17
C ILE A 495 -5.87 20.08 3.54
N ASP A 496 -4.78 19.32 3.60
CA ASP A 496 -4.17 18.76 4.84
C ASP A 496 -3.52 19.78 5.81
N GLU A 497 -3.61 21.09 5.58
CA GLU A 497 -2.87 22.07 6.42
C GLU A 497 -3.59 22.51 7.70
N SER A 498 -4.89 22.22 7.87
CA SER A 498 -5.62 22.34 9.15
C SER A 498 -6.96 21.60 9.09
N GLU A 499 -7.39 21.00 10.18
CA GLU A 499 -8.66 20.27 10.27
C GLU A 499 -9.92 21.14 10.05
N GLU A 500 -9.80 22.46 10.07
CA GLU A 500 -10.94 23.41 9.99
C GLU A 500 -11.12 24.03 8.58
N MET A 501 -10.05 24.36 7.89
CA MET A 501 -10.07 25.05 6.60
C MET A 501 -10.81 24.35 5.44
N PRO A 502 -10.78 23.02 5.31
CA PRO A 502 -11.40 22.35 4.16
C PRO A 502 -12.92 22.35 4.15
N TYR A 503 -13.55 22.35 5.31
CA TYR A 503 -15.01 22.37 5.43
C TYR A 503 -15.55 23.76 5.12
N GLN A 504 -14.85 24.79 5.57
CA GLN A 504 -15.17 26.19 5.28
C GLN A 504 -15.08 26.48 3.78
N ALA A 505 -14.07 25.96 3.08
CA ALA A 505 -13.95 26.08 1.63
C ALA A 505 -15.14 25.43 0.87
N ALA A 506 -15.66 24.31 1.35
CA ALA A 506 -16.85 23.69 0.75
C ALA A 506 -18.13 24.51 1.02
N GLU A 507 -18.28 25.09 2.23
CA GLU A 507 -19.39 25.99 2.58
C GLU A 507 -19.36 27.29 1.76
N GLU A 508 -18.17 27.91 1.63
CA GLU A 508 -17.96 29.09 0.81
C GLU A 508 -18.24 28.80 -0.67
N THR A 509 -17.79 27.65 -1.19
CA THR A 509 -18.08 27.23 -2.56
C THR A 509 -19.57 27.02 -2.78
N ALA A 510 -20.26 26.37 -1.83
CA ALA A 510 -21.71 26.16 -1.91
C ALA A 510 -22.48 27.47 -1.91
N ALA A 511 -22.10 28.42 -1.03
CA ALA A 511 -22.71 29.74 -0.96
C ALA A 511 -22.46 30.54 -2.27
N ALA A 512 -21.22 30.51 -2.79
CA ALA A 512 -20.88 31.19 -4.05
C ALA A 512 -21.63 30.60 -5.24
N LEU A 513 -21.77 29.27 -5.32
CA LEU A 513 -22.54 28.61 -6.37
C LEU A 513 -24.05 28.86 -6.25
N ALA A 514 -24.59 28.88 -5.04
CA ALA A 514 -26.01 29.27 -4.83
C ALA A 514 -26.29 30.69 -5.22
N ALA A 515 -25.36 31.63 -4.97
CA ALA A 515 -25.48 33.01 -5.41
C ALA A 515 -25.37 33.19 -6.95
N ALA A 516 -24.47 32.38 -7.57
CA ALA A 516 -24.26 32.39 -9.03
C ALA A 516 -25.39 31.68 -9.82
N LEU A 517 -26.08 30.74 -9.17
CA LEU A 517 -27.13 29.88 -9.80
C LEU A 517 -28.42 29.94 -8.98
N PRO A 518 -29.06 31.08 -8.83
CA PRO A 518 -30.23 31.25 -7.96
C PRO A 518 -31.46 30.44 -8.40
N GLU A 519 -31.48 29.97 -9.65
CA GLU A 519 -32.53 29.11 -10.20
C GLU A 519 -32.37 27.62 -9.87
N LEU A 520 -31.24 27.24 -9.29
CA LEU A 520 -30.92 25.84 -8.91
C LEU A 520 -30.95 25.65 -7.41
N ALA A 521 -31.48 24.53 -6.96
CA ALA A 521 -31.31 24.10 -5.58
C ALA A 521 -29.91 23.52 -5.38
N VAL A 522 -29.08 24.22 -4.60
CA VAL A 522 -27.73 23.80 -4.24
C VAL A 522 -27.77 23.15 -2.87
N GLY A 523 -27.26 21.92 -2.75
CA GLY A 523 -27.10 21.20 -1.49
C GLY A 523 -25.63 21.12 -1.08
N LEU A 524 -25.37 20.96 0.22
CA LEU A 524 -24.02 20.80 0.78
C LEU A 524 -23.93 19.54 1.63
N VAL A 525 -22.84 18.76 1.45
CA VAL A 525 -22.52 17.58 2.29
C VAL A 525 -21.03 17.54 2.60
N HIS A 526 -20.67 17.54 3.88
CA HIS A 526 -19.28 17.41 4.34
C HIS A 526 -19.15 16.56 5.62
N GLY A 527 -17.93 16.18 5.98
CA GLY A 527 -17.63 15.24 7.06
C GLY A 527 -18.20 15.61 8.42
N ARG A 528 -18.19 16.91 8.79
CA ARG A 528 -18.63 17.41 10.12
C ARG A 528 -20.15 17.51 10.29
N MET A 529 -20.93 17.44 9.20
CA MET A 529 -22.38 17.49 9.32
C MET A 529 -22.90 16.30 10.13
N PRO A 530 -23.96 16.49 10.95
CA PRO A 530 -24.67 15.39 11.60
C PRO A 530 -25.13 14.33 10.57
N ALA A 531 -25.08 13.06 10.94
CA ALA A 531 -25.44 11.97 10.04
C ALA A 531 -26.86 12.13 9.45
N ALA A 532 -27.83 12.53 10.27
CA ALA A 532 -29.20 12.77 9.83
C ALA A 532 -29.33 13.89 8.76
N ALA A 533 -28.53 14.97 8.89
CA ALA A 533 -28.51 16.05 7.91
C ALA A 533 -27.89 15.60 6.58
N LYS A 534 -26.77 14.83 6.63
CA LYS A 534 -26.15 14.24 5.44
C LYS A 534 -27.15 13.37 4.69
N ASP A 535 -27.84 12.49 5.38
CA ASP A 535 -28.80 11.58 4.78
C ASP A 535 -30.01 12.30 4.20
N SER A 536 -30.51 13.32 4.90
CA SER A 536 -31.61 14.15 4.38
C SER A 536 -31.21 14.85 3.07
N THR A 537 -30.01 15.47 3.04
CA THR A 537 -29.51 16.15 1.84
C THR A 537 -29.29 15.17 0.69
N MET A 538 -28.68 14.00 0.97
CA MET A 538 -28.46 12.97 -0.04
C MET A 538 -29.75 12.39 -0.58
N ARG A 539 -30.80 12.23 0.24
CA ARG A 539 -32.12 11.78 -0.19
C ARG A 539 -32.75 12.79 -1.12
N ARG A 540 -32.80 14.07 -0.73
CA ARG A 540 -33.32 15.17 -1.55
C ARG A 540 -32.58 15.29 -2.89
N PHE A 541 -31.26 15.07 -2.90
CA PHE A 541 -30.47 15.00 -4.14
C PHE A 541 -30.90 13.81 -5.01
N LYS A 542 -31.08 12.63 -4.41
CA LYS A 542 -31.50 11.43 -5.13
C LYS A 542 -32.93 11.59 -5.71
N GLU A 543 -33.82 12.27 -5.00
CA GLU A 543 -35.19 12.54 -5.43
C GLU A 543 -35.28 13.67 -6.46
N GLY A 544 -34.18 14.36 -6.79
CA GLY A 544 -34.11 15.42 -7.78
C GLY A 544 -34.51 16.81 -7.26
N GLU A 545 -34.79 16.96 -5.96
CA GLU A 545 -35.09 18.25 -5.34
C GLU A 545 -33.86 19.18 -5.33
N ILE A 546 -32.65 18.61 -5.26
CA ILE A 546 -31.36 19.30 -5.35
C ILE A 546 -30.77 18.97 -6.70
N GLN A 547 -30.41 20.00 -7.50
CA GLN A 547 -29.80 19.84 -8.83
C GLN A 547 -28.26 19.85 -8.77
N LEU A 548 -27.68 20.60 -7.84
CA LEU A 548 -26.24 20.71 -7.67
C LEU A 548 -25.85 20.33 -6.23
N LEU A 549 -25.04 19.29 -6.06
CA LEU A 549 -24.55 18.87 -4.76
C LEU A 549 -23.07 19.23 -4.60
N VAL A 550 -22.79 20.18 -3.72
CA VAL A 550 -21.42 20.51 -3.29
C VAL A 550 -21.03 19.56 -2.15
N ALA A 551 -19.85 18.97 -2.26
CA ALA A 551 -19.41 18.05 -1.22
C ALA A 551 -17.88 18.00 -1.08
N THR A 552 -17.41 17.54 0.07
CA THR A 552 -16.04 17.09 0.24
C THR A 552 -15.90 15.63 -0.22
N THR A 553 -14.76 14.99 0.01
CA THR A 553 -14.48 13.58 -0.35
C THR A 553 -15.47 12.55 0.25
N VAL A 554 -16.37 12.97 1.13
CA VAL A 554 -17.40 12.10 1.74
C VAL A 554 -18.30 11.39 0.71
N ILE A 555 -18.41 11.92 -0.52
CA ILE A 555 -19.18 11.27 -1.62
C ILE A 555 -18.45 10.06 -2.24
N GLU A 556 -17.22 9.76 -1.85
CA GLU A 556 -16.56 8.50 -2.23
C GLU A 556 -17.41 7.27 -1.84
N VAL A 557 -18.32 7.45 -0.88
CA VAL A 557 -19.19 6.40 -0.35
C VAL A 557 -20.61 6.50 -0.95
N GLY A 558 -20.86 5.74 -1.90
CA GLY A 558 -21.90 4.86 -2.30
C GLY A 558 -23.33 5.28 -2.64
N VAL A 559 -23.73 6.51 -2.91
CA VAL A 559 -25.11 6.75 -3.38
C VAL A 559 -25.23 6.66 -4.90
N ASP A 560 -26.16 5.84 -5.37
CA ASP A 560 -26.50 5.73 -6.78
C ASP A 560 -27.55 6.80 -7.17
N VAL A 561 -27.12 7.77 -8.00
CA VAL A 561 -27.98 8.82 -8.55
C VAL A 561 -27.88 8.77 -10.08
N PRO A 562 -28.75 8.01 -10.75
CA PRO A 562 -28.69 7.79 -12.21
C PRO A 562 -28.76 9.08 -13.04
N ASN A 563 -29.41 10.12 -12.51
CA ASN A 563 -29.56 11.41 -13.17
C ASN A 563 -28.38 12.37 -13.01
N ALA A 564 -27.41 12.02 -12.15
CA ALA A 564 -26.16 12.77 -11.99
C ALA A 564 -25.21 12.47 -13.16
N THR A 565 -25.08 13.41 -14.09
CA THR A 565 -24.31 13.26 -15.33
C THR A 565 -23.02 14.08 -15.35
N LEU A 566 -22.87 15.01 -14.40
CA LEU A 566 -21.71 15.88 -14.31
C LEU A 566 -21.02 15.72 -12.96
N MET A 567 -19.69 15.57 -13.01
CA MET A 567 -18.82 15.58 -11.85
C MET A 567 -17.77 16.67 -12.04
N VAL A 568 -17.70 17.64 -11.15
CA VAL A 568 -16.63 18.64 -11.11
C VAL A 568 -15.78 18.38 -9.88
N ILE A 569 -14.47 18.36 -10.05
CA ILE A 569 -13.51 18.17 -8.96
C ILE A 569 -12.55 19.36 -8.98
N GLU A 570 -12.60 20.19 -7.95
CA GLU A 570 -11.67 21.31 -7.77
C GLU A 570 -10.32 20.82 -7.24
N ASN A 571 -9.25 21.52 -7.57
CA ASN A 571 -7.86 21.21 -7.12
C ASN A 571 -7.52 19.73 -7.32
N ALA A 572 -7.92 19.16 -8.45
CA ALA A 572 -7.79 17.72 -8.73
C ALA A 572 -6.33 17.24 -8.71
N GLU A 573 -5.36 18.13 -8.90
CA GLU A 573 -3.93 17.85 -8.81
C GLU A 573 -3.48 17.41 -7.40
N ARG A 574 -4.28 17.68 -6.37
CA ARG A 574 -3.98 17.29 -4.98
C ARG A 574 -4.55 15.92 -4.60
N MET A 575 -5.39 15.34 -5.43
CA MET A 575 -6.04 14.07 -5.15
C MET A 575 -5.26 12.89 -5.71
N GLY A 576 -5.35 11.74 -5.02
CA GLY A 576 -4.82 10.47 -5.53
C GLY A 576 -5.65 9.94 -6.70
N LEU A 577 -5.01 9.17 -7.60
CA LEU A 577 -5.68 8.60 -8.77
C LEU A 577 -6.86 7.69 -8.39
N ALA A 578 -6.71 6.87 -7.34
CA ALA A 578 -7.79 6.02 -6.85
C ALA A 578 -9.03 6.81 -6.42
N GLN A 579 -8.83 7.95 -5.72
CA GLN A 579 -9.92 8.83 -5.30
C GLN A 579 -10.62 9.50 -6.49
N LEU A 580 -9.84 10.04 -7.42
CA LEU A 580 -10.37 10.63 -8.66
C LEU A 580 -11.19 9.60 -9.46
N HIS A 581 -10.71 8.37 -9.53
CA HIS A 581 -11.42 7.29 -10.23
C HIS A 581 -12.72 6.90 -9.53
N GLN A 582 -12.73 6.78 -8.21
CA GLN A 582 -13.94 6.50 -7.43
C GLN A 582 -14.98 7.59 -7.59
N LEU A 583 -14.57 8.88 -7.54
CA LEU A 583 -15.46 10.01 -7.77
C LEU A 583 -16.01 10.03 -9.19
N ARG A 584 -15.17 9.82 -10.21
CA ARG A 584 -15.60 9.68 -11.60
C ARG A 584 -16.66 8.59 -11.76
N GLY A 585 -16.50 7.46 -11.06
CA GLY A 585 -17.44 6.35 -11.07
C GLY A 585 -18.83 6.66 -10.46
N ARG A 586 -19.01 7.85 -9.82
CA ARG A 586 -20.31 8.30 -9.29
C ARG A 586 -21.25 8.84 -10.37
N VAL A 587 -20.73 9.19 -11.53
CA VAL A 587 -21.52 9.59 -12.70
C VAL A 587 -21.46 8.50 -13.79
N GLY A 588 -22.29 8.60 -14.83
CA GLY A 588 -22.34 7.59 -15.90
C GLY A 588 -23.15 6.34 -15.53
N ARG A 589 -24.09 6.46 -14.59
CA ARG A 589 -24.97 5.35 -14.16
C ARG A 589 -26.35 5.35 -14.83
N GLY A 590 -26.67 6.41 -15.54
CA GLY A 590 -27.89 6.55 -16.32
C GLY A 590 -27.65 6.38 -17.81
N ARG A 591 -28.72 6.70 -18.61
CA ARG A 591 -28.68 6.59 -20.07
C ARG A 591 -28.04 7.80 -20.76
N HIS A 592 -27.80 8.89 -20.04
CA HIS A 592 -27.26 10.13 -20.58
C HIS A 592 -25.72 10.12 -20.57
N ALA A 593 -25.12 10.72 -21.61
CA ALA A 593 -23.69 10.93 -21.66
C ALA A 593 -23.24 11.76 -20.45
N SER A 594 -22.17 11.30 -19.80
CA SER A 594 -21.66 11.89 -18.55
C SER A 594 -20.26 12.41 -18.70
N SER A 595 -19.92 13.45 -17.93
CA SER A 595 -18.60 14.09 -17.97
C SER A 595 -18.04 14.30 -16.56
N CYS A 596 -16.72 14.13 -16.44
CA CYS A 596 -15.95 14.44 -15.26
C CYS A 596 -14.97 15.57 -15.59
N LEU A 597 -15.09 16.70 -14.91
CA LEU A 597 -14.28 17.90 -15.10
C LEU A 597 -13.30 18.03 -13.96
N LEU A 598 -12.00 17.94 -14.27
CA LEU A 598 -10.91 18.05 -13.32
C LEU A 598 -10.32 19.46 -13.41
N LEU A 599 -10.61 20.29 -12.42
CA LEU A 599 -10.07 21.66 -12.33
C LEU A 599 -8.75 21.64 -11.56
N TYR A 600 -7.70 22.23 -12.12
CA TYR A 600 -6.39 22.30 -11.47
C TYR A 600 -5.89 23.73 -11.31
N ARG A 601 -5.03 23.98 -10.33
CA ARG A 601 -4.32 25.24 -10.10
C ARG A 601 -2.95 25.23 -10.78
N PRO A 602 -2.65 26.16 -11.71
CA PRO A 602 -1.32 26.29 -12.28
C PRO A 602 -0.33 26.94 -11.26
N PRO A 603 0.99 26.60 -11.33
CA PRO A 603 1.61 25.63 -12.24
C PRO A 603 1.46 24.18 -11.74
N LEU A 604 1.34 23.22 -12.66
CA LEU A 604 1.32 21.79 -12.34
C LEU A 604 2.76 21.26 -12.22
N SER A 605 3.03 20.47 -11.18
CA SER A 605 4.22 19.62 -11.12
C SER A 605 4.17 18.54 -12.21
N SER A 606 5.33 17.94 -12.56
CA SER A 606 5.39 16.82 -13.51
C SER A 606 4.48 15.66 -13.09
N LEU A 607 4.56 15.27 -11.82
CA LEU A 607 3.76 14.19 -11.23
C LEU A 607 2.24 14.47 -11.30
N ALA A 608 1.82 15.72 -10.97
CA ALA A 608 0.42 16.11 -11.05
C ALA A 608 -0.10 16.09 -12.49
N ARG A 609 0.73 16.52 -13.44
CA ARG A 609 0.41 16.49 -14.88
C ARG A 609 0.20 15.06 -15.37
N GLU A 610 1.07 14.13 -14.99
CA GLU A 610 0.96 12.72 -15.35
C GLU A 610 -0.30 12.08 -14.74
N ARG A 611 -0.60 12.33 -13.46
CA ARG A 611 -1.82 11.84 -12.82
C ARG A 611 -3.09 12.30 -13.55
N LEU A 612 -3.20 13.59 -13.85
CA LEU A 612 -4.37 14.12 -14.56
C LEU A 612 -4.46 13.60 -16.00
N ALA A 613 -3.32 13.36 -16.67
CA ALA A 613 -3.28 12.75 -17.99
C ALA A 613 -3.83 11.31 -17.95
N VAL A 614 -3.42 10.48 -16.99
CA VAL A 614 -3.95 9.13 -16.81
C VAL A 614 -5.48 9.15 -16.70
N MET A 615 -6.04 10.04 -15.89
CA MET A 615 -7.48 10.15 -15.72
C MET A 615 -8.23 10.58 -16.99
N ARG A 616 -7.59 11.39 -17.83
CA ARG A 616 -8.13 11.83 -19.13
C ARG A 616 -8.12 10.71 -20.16
N ASP A 617 -7.02 9.94 -20.20
CA ASP A 617 -6.70 9.03 -21.30
C ASP A 617 -7.31 7.64 -21.13
N THR A 618 -7.71 7.24 -19.91
CA THR A 618 -8.35 5.93 -19.68
C THR A 618 -9.54 5.99 -18.73
N ASN A 619 -10.53 5.13 -19.01
CA ASN A 619 -11.64 4.83 -18.12
C ASN A 619 -11.46 3.52 -17.35
N ASP A 620 -10.46 2.73 -17.69
CA ASP A 620 -10.17 1.43 -17.06
C ASP A 620 -9.55 1.63 -15.68
N GLY A 621 -10.28 1.23 -14.63
CA GLY A 621 -9.84 1.33 -13.24
C GLY A 621 -8.59 0.51 -12.91
N PHE A 622 -8.35 -0.62 -13.61
CA PHE A 622 -7.14 -1.43 -13.41
C PHE A 622 -5.89 -0.74 -13.97
N VAL A 623 -6.04 -0.05 -15.12
CA VAL A 623 -4.97 0.79 -15.68
C VAL A 623 -4.68 1.97 -14.76
N VAL A 624 -5.72 2.65 -14.25
CA VAL A 624 -5.59 3.76 -13.30
C VAL A 624 -4.88 3.30 -12.04
N ALA A 625 -5.26 2.15 -11.46
CA ALA A 625 -4.64 1.62 -10.25
C ALA A 625 -3.17 1.24 -10.45
N ARG A 626 -2.82 0.67 -11.61
CA ARG A 626 -1.42 0.37 -11.96
C ARG A 626 -0.60 1.66 -12.05
N ARG A 627 -1.12 2.68 -12.73
CA ARG A 627 -0.46 3.98 -12.85
C ARG A 627 -0.34 4.72 -11.53
N ASP A 628 -1.35 4.61 -10.65
CA ASP A 628 -1.28 5.19 -9.30
C ASP A 628 -0.12 4.58 -8.52
N LEU A 629 0.04 3.25 -8.62
CA LEU A 629 1.13 2.52 -8.00
C LEU A 629 2.51 2.93 -8.55
N GLU A 630 2.63 3.06 -9.88
CA GLU A 630 3.87 3.49 -10.56
C GLU A 630 4.27 4.93 -10.19
N LEU A 631 3.30 5.84 -10.06
CA LEU A 631 3.54 7.27 -9.81
C LEU A 631 3.80 7.61 -8.33
N ARG A 632 3.21 6.87 -7.40
CA ARG A 632 3.45 7.07 -5.95
C ARG A 632 4.81 6.54 -5.52
N GLY A 633 5.32 5.55 -6.24
CA GLY A 633 6.49 4.79 -5.81
C GLY A 633 6.20 3.86 -4.61
N PRO A 634 7.15 2.98 -4.29
CA PRO A 634 6.94 1.94 -3.27
C PRO A 634 6.81 2.46 -1.83
N GLY A 635 7.35 3.64 -1.54
CA GLY A 635 7.42 4.18 -0.17
C GLY A 635 6.10 4.70 0.40
N GLU A 636 5.24 5.32 -0.41
CA GLU A 636 3.98 5.90 0.08
C GLU A 636 2.85 4.88 0.26
N LEU A 637 2.83 3.82 -0.53
CA LEU A 637 1.81 2.76 -0.42
C LEU A 637 1.96 1.93 0.85
N LEU A 638 3.19 1.75 1.31
CA LEU A 638 3.51 1.02 2.53
C LEU A 638 3.38 1.88 3.80
N GLY A 639 3.38 3.21 3.67
CA GLY A 639 3.30 4.16 4.78
C GLY A 639 1.89 4.38 5.34
N THR A 640 0.84 4.01 4.63
CA THR A 640 -0.51 4.14 5.16
C THR A 640 -0.89 2.90 5.95
N ARG A 641 -1.05 3.05 7.26
CA ARG A 641 -1.57 2.03 8.21
C ARG A 641 -2.90 1.37 7.79
N GLN A 642 -3.41 1.70 6.61
CA GLN A 642 -4.72 1.28 6.11
C GLN A 642 -4.71 -0.03 5.31
N THR A 643 -3.55 -0.50 4.79
CA THR A 643 -3.54 -1.66 3.87
C THR A 643 -3.29 -3.00 4.56
N GLY A 644 -2.90 -3.02 5.84
CA GLY A 644 -2.57 -4.29 6.53
C GLY A 644 -1.36 -5.04 5.94
N LEU A 645 -0.65 -4.44 4.97
CA LEU A 645 0.57 -4.99 4.40
C LEU A 645 1.73 -4.76 5.36
N ALA A 646 2.44 -5.81 5.70
CA ALA A 646 3.68 -5.70 6.45
C ALA A 646 4.69 -4.87 5.63
N GLN A 647 5.35 -3.94 6.28
CA GLN A 647 6.40 -3.13 5.67
C GLN A 647 7.56 -4.06 5.26
N MET A 648 7.79 -4.20 3.95
CA MET A 648 8.91 -4.98 3.43
C MET A 648 10.22 -4.24 3.65
N ARG A 649 11.29 -4.97 3.96
CA ARG A 649 12.63 -4.42 4.25
C ARG A 649 13.45 -4.22 2.97
N VAL A 650 13.29 -5.11 2.01
CA VAL A 650 14.13 -5.25 0.80
C VAL A 650 13.30 -5.26 -0.46
N ALA A 651 12.27 -6.10 -0.49
CA ALA A 651 11.44 -6.30 -1.66
C ALA A 651 10.54 -5.11 -1.94
N ASP A 652 10.34 -4.86 -3.23
CA ASP A 652 9.41 -3.89 -3.75
C ASP A 652 8.43 -4.58 -4.70
N LEU A 653 7.14 -4.51 -4.39
CA LEU A 653 6.12 -5.25 -5.12
C LEU A 653 5.96 -4.86 -6.59
N LEU A 654 6.40 -3.65 -6.97
CA LEU A 654 6.41 -3.20 -8.35
C LEU A 654 7.67 -3.62 -9.07
N ARG A 655 8.81 -3.26 -8.49
CA ARG A 655 10.13 -3.56 -9.04
C ARG A 655 10.34 -5.07 -9.19
N ASP A 656 9.91 -5.84 -8.18
CA ASP A 656 10.14 -7.28 -8.09
C ASP A 656 8.92 -8.12 -8.51
N ALA A 657 7.94 -7.51 -9.20
CA ALA A 657 6.70 -8.18 -9.64
C ALA A 657 6.94 -9.43 -10.49
N ASP A 658 8.02 -9.44 -11.28
CA ASP A 658 8.43 -10.57 -12.11
C ASP A 658 8.91 -11.80 -11.30
N LEU A 659 9.27 -11.62 -10.02
CA LEU A 659 9.61 -12.72 -9.11
C LEU A 659 8.36 -13.47 -8.61
N LEU A 660 7.19 -12.83 -8.55
CA LEU A 660 6.00 -13.36 -7.90
C LEU A 660 5.55 -14.76 -8.40
N PRO A 661 5.55 -15.05 -9.72
CA PRO A 661 5.20 -16.40 -10.20
C PRO A 661 6.13 -17.49 -9.64
N ARG A 662 7.44 -17.19 -9.57
CA ARG A 662 8.44 -18.11 -9.02
C ARG A 662 8.30 -18.24 -7.50
N VAL A 663 8.00 -17.16 -6.81
CA VAL A 663 7.72 -17.15 -5.37
C VAL A 663 6.53 -18.05 -5.04
N GLN A 664 5.47 -18.02 -5.83
CA GLN A 664 4.30 -18.87 -5.64
C GLN A 664 4.64 -20.35 -5.79
N THR A 665 5.36 -20.71 -6.87
CA THR A 665 5.81 -22.08 -7.08
C THR A 665 6.73 -22.55 -5.95
N ALA A 666 7.68 -21.72 -5.54
CA ALA A 666 8.58 -22.03 -4.44
C ALA A 666 7.83 -22.19 -3.10
N ALA A 667 6.80 -21.37 -2.84
CA ALA A 667 5.99 -21.50 -1.64
C ALA A 667 5.24 -22.83 -1.59
N GLU A 668 4.70 -23.30 -2.72
CA GLU A 668 4.06 -24.61 -2.82
C GLU A 668 5.03 -25.76 -2.61
N THR A 669 6.19 -25.69 -3.24
CA THR A 669 7.27 -26.66 -3.05
C THR A 669 7.71 -26.75 -1.60
N LEU A 670 7.95 -25.59 -0.94
CA LEU A 670 8.39 -25.59 0.46
C LEU A 670 7.31 -26.15 1.41
N LEU A 671 6.05 -25.80 1.22
CA LEU A 671 4.97 -26.32 2.07
C LEU A 671 4.80 -27.82 1.93
N ASN A 672 4.97 -28.39 0.74
CA ASN A 672 4.76 -29.80 0.47
C ASN A 672 6.00 -30.67 0.75
N GLU A 673 7.18 -30.22 0.36
CA GLU A 673 8.39 -31.03 0.36
C GLU A 673 9.36 -30.65 1.51
N TRP A 674 9.34 -29.38 1.96
CA TRP A 674 10.29 -28.84 2.95
C TRP A 674 9.61 -28.09 4.10
N PRO A 675 8.61 -28.66 4.79
CA PRO A 675 7.82 -27.94 5.80
C PRO A 675 8.64 -27.42 6.97
N LEU A 676 9.77 -28.06 7.30
CA LEU A 676 10.67 -27.62 8.38
C LEU A 676 11.42 -26.32 8.06
N HIS A 677 11.51 -25.91 6.79
CA HIS A 677 12.16 -24.67 6.37
C HIS A 677 11.22 -23.45 6.45
N VAL A 678 9.91 -23.68 6.47
CA VAL A 678 8.89 -22.62 6.39
C VAL A 678 8.91 -21.69 7.61
N THR A 679 8.83 -22.24 8.81
CA THR A 679 8.80 -21.43 10.05
C THR A 679 10.06 -20.59 10.25
N PRO A 680 11.29 -21.10 10.02
CA PRO A 680 12.50 -20.28 10.12
C PRO A 680 12.56 -19.15 9.09
N LEU A 681 12.12 -19.38 7.84
CA LEU A 681 12.02 -18.34 6.81
C LEU A 681 11.08 -17.22 7.22
N ILE A 682 9.87 -17.57 7.67
CA ILE A 682 8.89 -16.59 8.15
C ILE A 682 9.46 -15.81 9.32
N ARG A 683 10.10 -16.47 10.29
CA ARG A 683 10.68 -15.81 11.46
C ARG A 683 11.76 -14.81 11.09
N ARG A 684 12.59 -15.10 10.09
CA ARG A 684 13.67 -14.22 9.62
C ARG A 684 13.17 -12.89 9.08
N TRP A 685 12.13 -12.93 8.25
CA TRP A 685 11.67 -11.76 7.51
C TRP A 685 10.47 -11.06 8.13
N VAL A 686 9.61 -11.83 8.74
CA VAL A 686 8.28 -11.43 9.15
C VAL A 686 8.13 -11.34 10.67
N GLY A 687 8.94 -12.10 11.42
CA GLY A 687 8.89 -12.16 12.87
C GLY A 687 8.02 -13.31 13.41
N LEU A 688 7.69 -13.25 14.71
CA LEU A 688 6.90 -14.31 15.37
C LEU A 688 5.43 -14.25 14.94
N ALA A 689 4.84 -15.41 14.67
CA ALA A 689 3.45 -15.57 14.19
C ALA A 689 2.37 -14.90 15.08
N GLU A 690 2.66 -14.64 16.36
CA GLU A 690 1.78 -13.92 17.27
C GLU A 690 1.62 -12.43 16.92
N GLN A 691 2.58 -11.83 16.23
CA GLN A 691 2.46 -10.45 15.74
C GLN A 691 1.55 -10.33 14.52
N TYR A 692 1.38 -11.41 13.73
CA TYR A 692 0.49 -11.40 12.56
C TYR A 692 -0.98 -11.33 12.92
N GLY A 693 -1.39 -11.93 14.02
CA GLY A 693 -2.74 -11.77 14.55
C GLY A 693 -3.04 -10.37 15.11
N ARG A 694 -1.99 -9.53 15.27
CA ARG A 694 -2.10 -8.14 15.78
C ARG A 694 -1.86 -7.07 14.70
N VAL A 695 -1.24 -7.41 13.59
CA VAL A 695 -0.86 -6.47 12.51
C VAL A 695 -1.78 -6.62 11.28
N GLY A 696 -2.56 -7.69 11.20
CA GLY A 696 -3.52 -7.93 10.12
C GLY A 696 -4.94 -7.44 10.45
#